data_3cee96b12dc5f85fa1d274ae0dee12fa
#
_entry.id   3cee96b12dc5f85fa1d274ae0dee12fa
#
_cell.length_a   1.000
_cell.length_b   1.000
_cell.length_c   1.000
_cell.angle_alpha   90.00
_cell.angle_beta   90.00
_cell.angle_gamma   90.00
#
_symmetry.space_group_name_H-M   'P 1'
#
loop_
_entity.id
_entity.type
_entity.pdbx_description
1 polymer ?
#
loop_
_entity_poly.entity_id
_entity_poly.type
_entity_poly.pdbx_seq_one_letter_code
_entity_poly.pdbx_strand_id
1 'polypeptide(L)'
;MFNQVPEGMSYIIDICQKPRGYVGARRIHQMVNSANCTRVENHDLCILDLPGGSTYAFDKFYNETKDNVKVGTEVIMYRLSKDTLDPQLHECTPLGGETPVVVKITSVGSIAPSGIEPYYGVRYDLPFDSYPGLCGALIVLAGRNPMILGIHTAGNGRKGAACLFDRASLTFSKELVIAETTEMPSQIMGKTVEIHDHVHAFNAVHWIPEDEDVALECLGEHNLATSTFSSDIIESPILDRLATIGIVRNHAGPERSAVKMARHKDLININRIRPPLNPLILKWAVTDLRTKIGNFMEATPAFKEHVHLISFEDALNGVTGVKGFDPININTSMGFPLNQPKISFLKQSELSNTFGSPTMKFVREVQNPDGTITYAYDIIFDAEKMDVEQEINDLMAMAAEHKRPNIVFRANLKDEALSYDKIAKGKIRVFAGAPVTLVVATRMITLALINAMTYFPTVFESAVGVDAAGRDWDRLYEYITKFSHCCAGDFKAFDKVMPAGISEASFSILRFMLAESGIPSDFLNVFDTLATEISHPIYEVEGLLYRACGSTPSGHPLTVVKNGLDNALSMRYAYYAAHYRKDPKDYDPAKNVLPLFHQVVALMTYGDDNVMSVDAAREPLFHQLSISQELGEIGQTYTSAAKGEHTEMYTSAEELDFLKRSFKVHSVFGKRVGALAPSSIEKSLTCIKRPKKGQNESVAQILAGNCKVPKDASSGKVFLRESRKD
;
A
#
# COMPACT_ATOMS: atom_id res chain seq x y z
N MET A 1 -18.43 -24.03 14.95
CA MET A 1 -18.74 -24.40 13.54
C MET A 1 -17.48 -24.45 12.71
N PHE A 2 -16.61 -23.46 12.77
CA PHE A 2 -15.41 -23.38 11.89
C PHE A 2 -14.21 -24.23 12.34
N ASN A 3 -14.15 -24.65 13.59
CA ASN A 3 -13.12 -25.59 14.09
C ASN A 3 -13.14 -26.95 13.40
N GLN A 4 -14.15 -27.23 12.58
CA GLN A 4 -14.38 -28.54 11.98
C GLN A 4 -14.60 -28.45 10.47
N VAL A 5 -14.06 -27.43 9.81
CA VAL A 5 -14.04 -27.44 8.33
C VAL A 5 -13.10 -28.55 7.92
N PRO A 6 -13.60 -29.70 7.42
CA PRO A 6 -12.74 -30.77 6.97
C PRO A 6 -11.84 -30.26 5.85
N GLU A 7 -10.63 -30.78 5.79
CA GLU A 7 -9.69 -30.47 4.74
C GLU A 7 -10.32 -30.73 3.35
N GLY A 8 -10.24 -29.73 2.47
CA GLY A 8 -10.87 -29.80 1.13
C GLY A 8 -12.34 -29.40 1.08
N MET A 9 -12.99 -29.10 2.21
CA MET A 9 -14.34 -28.51 2.20
C MET A 9 -14.29 -26.99 2.28
N SER A 10 -15.23 -26.34 1.60
CA SER A 10 -15.45 -24.91 1.65
C SER A 10 -16.90 -24.62 2.02
N TYR A 11 -17.12 -23.59 2.81
CA TYR A 11 -18.46 -23.12 3.16
C TYR A 11 -18.63 -21.71 2.61
N ILE A 12 -19.85 -21.38 2.20
CA ILE A 12 -20.20 -20.01 1.83
C ILE A 12 -20.87 -19.37 3.04
N ILE A 13 -20.36 -18.23 3.46
CA ILE A 13 -20.96 -17.39 4.49
C ILE A 13 -21.55 -16.16 3.82
N ASP A 14 -22.82 -15.91 4.12
CA ASP A 14 -23.49 -14.69 3.74
C ASP A 14 -23.26 -13.63 4.81
N ILE A 15 -22.56 -12.59 4.47
CA ILE A 15 -22.34 -11.42 5.33
C ILE A 15 -23.26 -10.31 4.88
N CYS A 16 -24.20 -9.91 5.73
CA CYS A 16 -25.07 -8.78 5.47
C CYS A 16 -24.43 -7.49 5.98
N GLN A 17 -24.02 -6.61 5.07
CA GLN A 17 -23.60 -5.26 5.39
C GLN A 17 -24.72 -4.28 5.05
N LYS A 18 -25.02 -3.37 5.97
CA LYS A 18 -25.88 -2.21 5.71
C LYS A 18 -25.03 -0.96 5.73
N PRO A 19 -24.57 -0.47 4.57
CA PRO A 19 -23.83 0.80 4.51
C PRO A 19 -24.72 1.95 5.04
N ARG A 20 -24.13 2.91 5.76
CA ARG A 20 -24.81 4.13 6.16
C ARG A 20 -25.40 4.82 4.91
N GLY A 21 -26.68 5.18 4.94
CA GLY A 21 -27.34 5.92 3.85
C GLY A 21 -28.02 5.05 2.77
N TYR A 22 -27.81 3.74 2.74
CA TYR A 22 -28.46 2.85 1.76
C TYR A 22 -29.75 2.22 2.30
N VAL A 23 -30.77 2.15 1.43
CA VAL A 23 -32.10 1.59 1.77
C VAL A 23 -32.10 0.04 1.76
N GLY A 24 -31.04 -0.61 1.26
CA GLY A 24 -30.92 -2.07 1.17
C GLY A 24 -29.72 -2.63 1.92
N ALA A 25 -29.86 -3.81 2.50
CA ALA A 25 -28.75 -4.58 3.03
C ALA A 25 -28.02 -5.26 1.85
N ARG A 26 -26.69 -5.21 1.89
CA ARG A 26 -25.85 -5.88 0.90
C ARG A 26 -25.43 -7.25 1.42
N ARG A 27 -25.52 -8.26 0.58
CA ARG A 27 -24.97 -9.60 0.86
C ARG A 27 -23.58 -9.72 0.24
N ILE A 28 -22.63 -10.18 1.03
CA ILE A 28 -21.33 -10.60 0.57
C ILE A 28 -21.26 -12.12 0.77
N HIS A 29 -21.07 -12.85 -0.31
CA HIS A 29 -20.82 -14.27 -0.26
C HIS A 29 -19.32 -14.50 -0.06
N GLN A 30 -18.94 -15.00 1.11
CA GLN A 30 -17.55 -15.30 1.42
C GLN A 30 -17.35 -16.81 1.49
N MET A 31 -16.43 -17.32 0.68
CA MET A 31 -15.99 -18.70 0.79
C MET A 31 -15.04 -18.83 1.99
N VAL A 32 -15.38 -19.73 2.91
CA VAL A 32 -14.57 -20.03 4.09
C VAL A 32 -14.02 -21.44 3.95
N ASN A 33 -12.72 -21.54 4.04
CA ASN A 33 -11.98 -22.80 4.04
C ASN A 33 -10.87 -22.76 5.10
N SER A 34 -10.12 -23.82 5.24
CA SER A 34 -9.01 -23.88 6.19
C SER A 34 -7.89 -22.85 5.94
N ALA A 35 -7.81 -22.29 4.75
CA ALA A 35 -6.79 -21.32 4.38
C ALA A 35 -7.10 -19.89 4.84
N ASN A 36 -8.39 -19.51 4.94
CA ASN A 36 -8.82 -18.17 5.35
C ASN A 36 -9.45 -18.11 6.75
N CYS A 37 -9.34 -19.19 7.49
CA CYS A 37 -9.87 -19.31 8.84
C CYS A 37 -8.73 -19.64 9.80
N THR A 38 -8.32 -18.68 10.62
CA THR A 38 -7.26 -18.88 11.61
C THR A 38 -7.85 -19.23 12.96
N ARG A 39 -7.46 -20.38 13.49
CA ARG A 39 -7.83 -20.78 14.86
C ARG A 39 -7.03 -19.96 15.87
N VAL A 40 -7.71 -19.44 16.89
CA VAL A 40 -7.07 -18.80 18.03
C VAL A 40 -6.66 -19.90 19.01
N GLU A 41 -5.35 -20.03 19.29
CA GLU A 41 -4.82 -21.05 20.22
C GLU A 41 -5.47 -20.94 21.60
N ASN A 42 -5.83 -22.10 22.19
CA ASN A 42 -6.51 -22.21 23.48
C ASN A 42 -7.89 -21.52 23.55
N HIS A 43 -8.50 -21.23 22.40
CA HIS A 43 -9.83 -20.67 22.30
C HIS A 43 -10.68 -21.45 21.30
N ASP A 44 -11.98 -21.54 21.57
CA ASP A 44 -12.95 -22.07 20.60
C ASP A 44 -13.39 -20.95 19.63
N LEU A 45 -12.41 -20.31 19.00
CA LEU A 45 -12.59 -19.17 18.12
C LEU A 45 -11.76 -19.34 16.86
N CYS A 46 -12.33 -18.87 15.77
CA CYS A 46 -11.63 -18.68 14.52
C CYS A 46 -11.77 -17.22 14.07
N ILE A 47 -10.70 -16.68 13.55
CA ILE A 47 -10.70 -15.39 12.88
C ILE A 47 -10.80 -15.63 11.39
N LEU A 48 -11.78 -14.98 10.78
CA LEU A 48 -11.95 -14.98 9.33
C LEU A 48 -11.34 -13.71 8.76
N ASP A 49 -10.47 -13.84 7.78
CA ASP A 49 -10.02 -12.72 6.99
C ASP A 49 -11.08 -12.41 5.91
N LEU A 50 -11.74 -11.28 6.07
CA LEU A 50 -12.83 -10.85 5.19
C LEU A 50 -12.34 -9.72 4.28
N PRO A 51 -12.38 -9.92 2.96
CA PRO A 51 -12.06 -8.84 2.04
C PRO A 51 -13.10 -7.70 2.15
N GLY A 52 -12.63 -6.46 2.13
CA GLY A 52 -13.50 -5.29 2.23
C GLY A 52 -14.08 -5.05 3.62
N GLY A 53 -13.45 -5.60 4.66
CA GLY A 53 -13.84 -5.37 6.05
C GLY A 53 -13.79 -3.90 6.45
N SER A 54 -14.61 -3.53 7.44
CA SER A 54 -14.63 -2.19 8.03
C SER A 54 -13.28 -1.83 8.62
N THR A 55 -12.84 -0.59 8.43
CA THR A 55 -11.65 -0.01 9.05
C THR A 55 -11.90 0.48 10.48
N TYR A 56 -12.96 0.02 11.13
CA TYR A 56 -13.19 0.33 12.54
C TYR A 56 -12.18 -0.39 13.42
N ALA A 57 -11.56 0.32 14.34
CA ALA A 57 -10.72 -0.24 15.37
C ALA A 57 -11.62 -0.94 16.42
N PHE A 58 -12.00 -2.18 16.14
CA PHE A 58 -12.83 -2.98 17.08
C PHE A 58 -12.06 -3.38 18.35
N ASP A 59 -10.75 -3.36 18.29
CA ASP A 59 -9.87 -3.73 19.40
C ASP A 59 -10.12 -2.95 20.69
N LYS A 60 -10.53 -1.70 20.60
CA LYS A 60 -10.90 -0.87 21.76
C LYS A 60 -12.18 -1.32 22.46
N PHE A 61 -13.01 -2.13 21.82
CA PHE A 61 -14.23 -2.71 22.41
C PHE A 61 -13.96 -4.05 23.10
N TYR A 62 -12.74 -4.58 22.99
CA TYR A 62 -12.37 -5.81 23.68
C TYR A 62 -11.82 -5.51 25.07
N ASN A 63 -12.09 -6.44 26.00
CA ASN A 63 -11.54 -6.34 27.33
C ASN A 63 -10.01 -6.42 27.30
N GLU A 64 -9.33 -5.60 28.10
CA GLU A 64 -7.86 -5.57 28.14
C GLU A 64 -7.28 -6.87 28.70
N THR A 65 -7.96 -7.45 29.68
CA THR A 65 -7.57 -8.73 30.27
C THR A 65 -8.78 -9.55 30.67
N LYS A 66 -8.73 -10.85 30.37
CA LYS A 66 -9.77 -11.82 30.78
C LYS A 66 -9.83 -12.08 32.30
N ASP A 67 -8.81 -11.67 33.05
CA ASP A 67 -8.70 -11.86 34.49
C ASP A 67 -9.69 -11.00 35.31
N ASN A 68 -10.25 -9.97 34.68
CA ASN A 68 -11.26 -9.11 35.31
C ASN A 68 -12.65 -9.72 35.40
N VAL A 69 -12.89 -10.86 34.76
CA VAL A 69 -14.18 -11.53 34.74
C VAL A 69 -14.31 -12.47 35.92
N LYS A 70 -15.31 -12.26 36.79
CA LYS A 70 -15.52 -13.02 38.04
C LYS A 70 -16.86 -13.70 38.03
N VAL A 71 -16.96 -14.77 38.85
CA VAL A 71 -18.25 -15.37 39.15
C VAL A 71 -19.18 -14.36 39.79
N GLY A 72 -20.42 -14.30 39.33
CA GLY A 72 -21.42 -13.33 39.76
C GLY A 72 -21.50 -12.08 38.89
N THR A 73 -20.54 -11.87 37.97
CA THR A 73 -20.61 -10.77 37.02
C THR A 73 -21.83 -10.91 36.10
N GLU A 74 -22.59 -9.84 35.94
CA GLU A 74 -23.69 -9.77 35.00
C GLU A 74 -23.18 -9.28 33.65
N VAL A 75 -23.52 -10.00 32.60
CA VAL A 75 -23.12 -9.68 31.22
C VAL A 75 -24.35 -9.71 30.32
N ILE A 76 -24.25 -8.98 29.20
CA ILE A 76 -25.31 -8.91 28.20
C ILE A 76 -24.96 -9.86 27.06
N MET A 77 -25.87 -10.77 26.72
CA MET A 77 -25.78 -11.59 25.54
C MET A 77 -26.55 -10.93 24.38
N TYR A 78 -25.83 -10.65 23.30
CA TYR A 78 -26.41 -10.20 22.04
C TYR A 78 -26.53 -11.40 21.10
N ARG A 79 -27.75 -11.77 20.76
CA ARG A 79 -28.08 -12.96 19.96
C ARG A 79 -28.94 -12.60 18.76
N LEU A 80 -28.90 -13.43 17.73
CA LEU A 80 -29.87 -13.39 16.64
C LEU A 80 -31.15 -14.13 17.06
N SER A 81 -32.29 -13.67 16.61
CA SER A 81 -33.58 -14.35 16.85
C SER A 81 -33.57 -15.73 16.19
N LYS A 82 -34.24 -16.70 16.84
CA LYS A 82 -34.45 -18.03 16.28
C LYS A 82 -35.20 -17.98 14.95
N ASP A 83 -36.06 -16.99 14.77
CA ASP A 83 -36.90 -16.80 13.56
C ASP A 83 -36.14 -16.17 12.41
N THR A 84 -34.99 -15.52 12.68
CA THR A 84 -34.09 -14.98 11.61
C THR A 84 -33.18 -16.05 11.02
N LEU A 85 -33.19 -17.27 11.54
CA LEU A 85 -32.39 -18.40 11.06
C LEU A 85 -33.16 -19.29 10.05
N ASP A 86 -34.34 -18.88 9.60
CA ASP A 86 -35.09 -19.64 8.59
C ASP A 86 -34.37 -19.52 7.23
N PRO A 87 -33.85 -20.64 6.68
CA PRO A 87 -33.14 -20.65 5.41
C PRO A 87 -34.01 -20.32 4.20
N GLN A 88 -35.33 -20.21 4.36
CA GLN A 88 -36.26 -19.84 3.27
C GLN A 88 -36.55 -18.35 3.18
N LEU A 89 -36.15 -17.55 4.17
CA LEU A 89 -36.31 -16.09 4.11
C LEU A 89 -35.10 -15.47 3.37
N HIS A 90 -35.31 -15.22 2.08
CA HIS A 90 -34.33 -14.55 1.20
C HIS A 90 -34.15 -13.05 1.49
N GLU A 91 -34.83 -12.50 2.48
CA GLU A 91 -34.67 -11.11 2.89
C GLU A 91 -33.85 -11.05 4.18
N CYS A 92 -32.70 -10.37 4.10
CA CYS A 92 -32.01 -9.90 5.30
C CYS A 92 -32.93 -8.88 5.98
N THR A 93 -33.71 -9.33 6.96
CA THR A 93 -34.32 -8.38 7.89
C THR A 93 -33.16 -7.59 8.52
N PRO A 94 -33.26 -6.25 8.54
CA PRO A 94 -32.29 -5.44 9.27
C PRO A 94 -32.25 -6.01 10.69
N LEU A 95 -31.05 -6.16 11.28
CA LEU A 95 -30.79 -6.68 12.63
C LEU A 95 -31.90 -6.26 13.62
N GLY A 96 -33.07 -6.86 13.50
CA GLY A 96 -34.07 -6.94 14.51
C GLY A 96 -33.56 -7.95 15.52
N GLY A 97 -32.44 -7.59 16.21
CA GLY A 97 -31.94 -8.41 17.26
C GLY A 97 -33.04 -8.56 18.30
N GLU A 98 -33.29 -9.76 18.75
CA GLU A 98 -34.07 -9.97 19.96
C GLU A 98 -33.49 -9.09 21.08
N THR A 99 -34.32 -8.70 22.00
CA THR A 99 -33.93 -7.95 23.19
C THR A 99 -32.69 -8.58 23.82
N PRO A 100 -31.60 -7.83 24.02
CA PRO A 100 -30.41 -8.35 24.67
C PRO A 100 -30.75 -8.98 26.02
N VAL A 101 -30.14 -10.10 26.31
CA VAL A 101 -30.44 -10.88 27.51
C VAL A 101 -29.33 -10.71 28.53
N VAL A 102 -29.68 -10.35 29.76
CA VAL A 102 -28.75 -10.33 30.87
C VAL A 102 -28.57 -11.77 31.42
N VAL A 103 -27.33 -12.21 31.46
CA VAL A 103 -26.95 -13.51 32.03
C VAL A 103 -25.88 -13.30 33.11
N LYS A 104 -25.91 -14.20 34.13
CA LYS A 104 -24.97 -14.12 35.25
C LYS A 104 -23.95 -15.23 35.15
N ILE A 105 -22.67 -14.88 35.26
CA ILE A 105 -21.56 -15.84 35.20
C ILE A 105 -21.58 -16.71 36.44
N THR A 106 -21.62 -18.05 36.24
CA THR A 106 -21.66 -19.03 37.28
C THR A 106 -20.31 -19.70 37.53
N SER A 107 -19.43 -19.75 36.53
CA SER A 107 -18.04 -20.19 36.68
C SER A 107 -17.13 -19.57 35.66
N VAL A 108 -15.86 -19.45 36.02
CA VAL A 108 -14.76 -18.96 35.15
C VAL A 108 -13.63 -19.97 35.21
N GLY A 109 -13.04 -20.31 34.07
CA GLY A 109 -11.91 -21.22 34.00
C GLY A 109 -11.91 -22.09 32.74
N SER A 110 -11.20 -23.21 32.79
CA SER A 110 -11.13 -24.13 31.66
C SER A 110 -12.48 -24.81 31.41
N ILE A 111 -12.94 -24.78 30.20
CA ILE A 111 -14.16 -25.41 29.68
C ILE A 111 -13.74 -26.46 28.66
N ALA A 112 -14.19 -27.72 28.89
CA ALA A 112 -13.93 -28.82 27.97
C ALA A 112 -15.26 -29.38 27.47
N PRO A 113 -15.84 -28.83 26.38
CA PRO A 113 -17.02 -29.43 25.76
C PRO A 113 -16.66 -30.75 25.09
N SER A 114 -17.65 -31.65 24.99
CA SER A 114 -17.43 -32.92 24.29
C SER A 114 -17.06 -32.71 22.82
N GLY A 115 -15.91 -33.25 22.40
CA GLY A 115 -15.43 -33.16 21.00
C GLY A 115 -14.75 -31.84 20.61
N ILE A 116 -14.48 -30.97 21.59
CA ILE A 116 -13.78 -29.69 21.38
C ILE A 116 -12.60 -29.62 22.34
N GLU A 117 -11.48 -29.06 21.92
CA GLU A 117 -10.34 -28.82 22.80
C GLU A 117 -10.71 -27.88 23.96
N PRO A 118 -10.15 -28.10 25.15
CA PRO A 118 -10.38 -27.22 26.26
C PRO A 118 -9.96 -25.78 25.98
N TYR A 119 -10.79 -24.82 26.34
CA TYR A 119 -10.50 -23.39 26.22
C TYR A 119 -10.81 -22.64 27.53
N TYR A 120 -10.24 -21.47 27.70
CA TYR A 120 -10.55 -20.59 28.83
C TYR A 120 -11.85 -19.82 28.57
N GLY A 121 -12.80 -19.92 29.50
CA GLY A 121 -14.13 -19.36 29.29
C GLY A 121 -14.96 -19.20 30.54
N VAL A 122 -16.24 -18.89 30.32
CA VAL A 122 -17.26 -18.74 31.38
C VAL A 122 -18.45 -19.65 31.13
N ARG A 123 -19.11 -20.05 32.23
CA ARG A 123 -20.43 -20.68 32.20
C ARG A 123 -21.44 -19.73 32.82
N TYR A 124 -22.68 -19.84 32.39
CA TYR A 124 -23.79 -19.03 32.85
C TYR A 124 -25.12 -19.76 32.65
N ASP A 125 -26.14 -19.33 33.38
CA ASP A 125 -27.49 -19.82 33.20
C ASP A 125 -28.25 -18.96 32.17
N LEU A 126 -28.93 -19.63 31.25
CA LEU A 126 -29.76 -18.99 30.22
C LEU A 126 -31.21 -18.89 30.75
N PRO A 127 -31.91 -17.79 30.52
CA PRO A 127 -33.33 -17.67 30.85
C PRO A 127 -34.25 -18.43 29.89
N PHE A 128 -33.67 -19.05 28.85
CA PHE A 128 -34.35 -19.85 27.83
C PHE A 128 -33.52 -21.12 27.54
N ASP A 129 -34.10 -22.09 26.86
CA ASP A 129 -33.37 -23.26 26.40
C ASP A 129 -32.47 -22.93 25.22
N SER A 130 -31.20 -23.39 25.30
CA SER A 130 -30.25 -23.20 24.19
C SER A 130 -30.76 -23.88 22.92
N TYR A 131 -30.47 -23.26 21.76
CA TYR A 131 -30.94 -23.73 20.46
C TYR A 131 -29.78 -23.72 19.42
N PRO A 132 -29.86 -24.53 18.35
CA PRO A 132 -28.90 -24.49 17.26
C PRO A 132 -28.85 -23.08 16.66
N GLY A 133 -27.63 -22.53 16.45
CA GLY A 133 -27.42 -21.19 15.95
C GLY A 133 -27.19 -20.10 17.02
N LEU A 134 -27.32 -20.44 18.31
CA LEU A 134 -26.94 -19.52 19.39
C LEU A 134 -25.42 -19.32 19.48
N CYS A 135 -24.64 -20.27 18.98
CA CYS A 135 -23.17 -20.12 18.90
C CYS A 135 -22.81 -18.93 18.04
N GLY A 136 -21.89 -18.11 18.53
CA GLY A 136 -21.51 -16.81 17.90
C GLY A 136 -22.18 -15.60 18.57
N ALA A 137 -23.13 -15.78 19.49
CA ALA A 137 -23.70 -14.68 20.25
C ALA A 137 -22.64 -13.98 21.09
N LEU A 138 -22.57 -12.66 21.00
CA LEU A 138 -21.58 -11.83 21.69
C LEU A 138 -21.93 -11.74 23.18
N ILE A 139 -20.93 -11.90 24.03
CA ILE A 139 -21.01 -11.68 25.48
C ILE A 139 -20.29 -10.37 25.79
N VAL A 140 -21.04 -9.42 26.35
CA VAL A 140 -20.58 -8.04 26.56
C VAL A 140 -20.74 -7.65 28.02
N LEU A 141 -19.69 -7.06 28.60
CA LEU A 141 -19.76 -6.47 29.93
C LEU A 141 -20.64 -5.20 29.89
N ALA A 142 -21.67 -5.18 30.75
CA ALA A 142 -22.53 -4.01 30.85
C ALA A 142 -21.82 -2.84 31.54
N GLY A 143 -21.98 -1.63 31.03
CA GLY A 143 -21.38 -0.42 31.63
C GLY A 143 -21.50 0.80 30.73
N ARG A 144 -20.89 1.92 31.15
CA ARG A 144 -20.83 3.14 30.33
C ARG A 144 -20.05 2.92 29.02
N ASN A 145 -19.04 2.05 29.07
CA ASN A 145 -18.28 1.60 27.90
C ASN A 145 -18.46 0.09 27.78
N PRO A 146 -19.38 -0.41 26.94
CA PRO A 146 -19.59 -1.85 26.78
C PRO A 146 -18.34 -2.50 26.18
N MET A 147 -17.86 -3.56 26.83
CA MET A 147 -16.66 -4.30 26.43
C MET A 147 -17.04 -5.71 26.01
N ILE A 148 -16.60 -6.14 24.84
CA ILE A 148 -16.78 -7.52 24.37
C ILE A 148 -15.86 -8.43 25.18
N LEU A 149 -16.44 -9.41 25.87
CA LEU A 149 -15.73 -10.38 26.70
C LEU A 149 -15.48 -11.69 25.97
N GLY A 150 -16.39 -12.08 25.10
CA GLY A 150 -16.30 -13.39 24.46
C GLY A 150 -17.47 -13.71 23.55
N ILE A 151 -17.51 -14.94 23.09
CA ILE A 151 -18.54 -15.47 22.19
C ILE A 151 -19.11 -16.75 22.79
N HIS A 152 -20.44 -16.89 22.74
CA HIS A 152 -21.13 -18.13 23.12
C HIS A 152 -20.72 -19.28 22.20
N THR A 153 -20.24 -20.37 22.78
CA THR A 153 -19.67 -21.50 22.03
C THR A 153 -20.42 -22.79 22.24
N ALA A 154 -21.06 -22.97 23.41
CA ALA A 154 -21.78 -24.20 23.70
C ALA A 154 -22.95 -23.95 24.64
N GLY A 155 -23.99 -24.77 24.52
CA GLY A 155 -25.14 -24.75 25.42
C GLY A 155 -25.80 -26.12 25.57
N ASN A 156 -26.38 -26.39 26.74
CA ASN A 156 -27.17 -27.59 27.02
C ASN A 156 -28.34 -27.22 27.93
N GLY A 157 -29.57 -27.30 27.41
CA GLY A 157 -30.75 -26.80 28.09
C GLY A 157 -30.59 -25.33 28.46
N ARG A 158 -30.78 -24.98 29.72
CA ARG A 158 -30.64 -23.62 30.24
C ARG A 158 -29.23 -23.24 30.70
N LYS A 159 -28.24 -24.00 30.32
CA LYS A 159 -26.83 -23.69 30.64
C LYS A 159 -26.08 -23.29 29.35
N GLY A 160 -25.30 -22.23 29.43
CA GLY A 160 -24.45 -21.75 28.36
C GLY A 160 -22.99 -21.68 28.76
N ALA A 161 -22.13 -21.76 27.77
CA ALA A 161 -20.70 -21.50 27.89
C ALA A 161 -20.23 -20.54 26.79
N ALA A 162 -19.28 -19.69 27.14
CA ALA A 162 -18.64 -18.78 26.21
C ALA A 162 -17.12 -18.86 26.32
N CYS A 163 -16.45 -18.82 25.19
CA CYS A 163 -15.03 -18.62 25.13
C CYS A 163 -14.73 -17.12 25.39
N LEU A 164 -13.89 -16.88 26.41
CA LEU A 164 -13.40 -15.55 26.72
C LEU A 164 -12.15 -15.26 25.87
N PHE A 165 -12.08 -14.07 25.39
CA PHE A 165 -10.87 -13.52 24.76
C PHE A 165 -10.62 -12.11 25.25
N ASP A 166 -9.40 -11.71 25.26
CA ASP A 166 -8.95 -10.36 25.56
C ASP A 166 -8.26 -9.77 24.34
N ARG A 167 -7.89 -8.51 24.44
CA ARG A 167 -7.17 -7.81 23.39
C ARG A 167 -5.88 -8.55 23.00
N ALA A 168 -5.15 -9.08 23.97
CA ALA A 168 -3.92 -9.84 23.75
C ALA A 168 -4.16 -11.13 22.97
N SER A 169 -5.27 -11.85 23.25
CA SER A 169 -5.63 -13.09 22.53
C SER A 169 -5.96 -12.86 21.06
N LEU A 170 -6.41 -11.65 20.70
CA LEU A 170 -6.79 -11.27 19.35
C LEU A 170 -5.70 -10.46 18.63
N THR A 171 -4.67 -10.03 19.34
CA THR A 171 -3.52 -9.37 18.74
C THR A 171 -2.70 -10.40 17.96
N PHE A 172 -3.08 -10.59 16.71
CA PHE A 172 -2.09 -10.99 15.73
C PHE A 172 -1.03 -9.90 15.74
N SER A 173 0.23 -10.28 15.67
CA SER A 173 1.44 -9.46 15.70
C SER A 173 1.48 -8.21 14.79
N LYS A 174 0.33 -7.56 14.53
CA LYS A 174 0.23 -6.27 13.88
C LYS A 174 0.61 -5.23 14.93
N GLU A 175 1.87 -4.83 14.94
CA GLU A 175 2.33 -3.67 15.71
C GLU A 175 1.73 -2.36 15.15
N LEU A 176 1.23 -2.40 13.92
CA LEU A 176 0.54 -1.29 13.28
C LEU A 176 -0.88 -1.17 13.83
N VAL A 177 -1.21 -0.03 14.40
CA VAL A 177 -2.56 0.27 14.87
C VAL A 177 -3.37 0.90 13.74
N ILE A 178 -4.46 0.23 13.36
CA ILE A 178 -5.37 0.79 12.35
C ILE A 178 -6.19 1.92 12.99
N ALA A 179 -6.12 3.10 12.39
CA ALA A 179 -6.78 4.29 12.92
C ALA A 179 -8.30 4.24 12.75
N GLU A 180 -8.98 4.88 13.72
CA GLU A 180 -10.45 4.96 13.72
C GLU A 180 -10.97 5.78 12.55
N THR A 181 -11.97 5.24 11.84
CA THR A 181 -12.67 5.97 10.79
C THR A 181 -13.54 7.08 11.39
N THR A 182 -13.33 8.30 10.93
CA THR A 182 -14.11 9.49 11.29
C THR A 182 -15.11 9.84 10.18
N GLU A 183 -15.98 10.80 10.43
CA GLU A 183 -16.79 11.43 9.37
C GLU A 183 -15.90 12.31 8.48
N MET A 184 -16.30 12.44 7.20
CA MET A 184 -15.60 13.34 6.29
C MET A 184 -15.71 14.78 6.79
N PRO A 185 -14.61 15.52 6.90
CA PRO A 185 -14.67 16.91 7.36
C PRO A 185 -15.36 17.79 6.30
N SER A 186 -16.20 18.70 6.76
CA SER A 186 -16.86 19.69 5.89
C SER A 186 -15.92 20.82 5.43
N GLN A 187 -14.77 20.95 6.07
CA GLN A 187 -13.71 21.89 5.70
C GLN A 187 -12.41 21.11 5.49
N ILE A 188 -11.79 21.29 4.35
CA ILE A 188 -10.50 20.68 4.00
C ILE A 188 -9.64 21.76 3.34
N MET A 189 -8.47 22.05 3.90
CA MET A 189 -7.54 23.04 3.37
C MET A 189 -8.25 24.38 3.03
N GLY A 190 -9.07 24.88 3.96
CA GLY A 190 -9.80 26.14 3.82
C GLY A 190 -10.93 26.11 2.78
N LYS A 191 -11.30 24.95 2.24
CA LYS A 191 -12.42 24.79 1.29
C LYS A 191 -13.57 24.04 1.93
N THR A 192 -14.79 24.55 1.75
CA THR A 192 -16.02 23.81 2.09
C THR A 192 -16.23 22.70 1.09
N VAL A 193 -16.31 21.46 1.60
CA VAL A 193 -16.57 20.25 0.82
C VAL A 193 -17.91 19.67 1.29
N GLU A 194 -18.92 19.84 0.48
CA GLU A 194 -20.23 19.26 0.71
C GLU A 194 -20.33 17.95 -0.08
N ILE A 195 -20.73 16.88 0.60
CA ILE A 195 -20.90 15.56 -0.01
C ILE A 195 -22.38 15.24 -0.06
N HIS A 196 -22.87 14.96 -1.24
CA HIS A 196 -24.27 14.63 -1.49
C HIS A 196 -24.41 13.13 -1.72
N ASP A 197 -25.34 12.50 -1.00
CA ASP A 197 -25.61 11.05 -1.12
C ASP A 197 -26.26 10.68 -2.46
N HIS A 198 -26.79 11.67 -3.19
CA HIS A 198 -27.40 11.45 -4.49
C HIS A 198 -26.35 11.53 -5.59
N VAL A 199 -26.02 10.39 -6.13
CA VAL A 199 -25.17 10.28 -7.32
C VAL A 199 -26.04 10.47 -8.56
N HIS A 200 -25.75 11.49 -9.36
CA HIS A 200 -26.46 11.68 -10.63
C HIS A 200 -26.27 10.45 -11.54
N ALA A 201 -27.34 10.04 -12.23
CA ALA A 201 -27.43 8.83 -13.04
C ALA A 201 -26.34 8.68 -14.15
N PHE A 202 -25.56 9.70 -14.41
CA PHE A 202 -24.43 9.68 -15.36
C PHE A 202 -23.09 9.34 -14.74
N ASN A 203 -23.03 9.13 -13.42
CA ASN A 203 -21.80 8.90 -12.70
C ASN A 203 -21.46 7.40 -12.60
N ALA A 204 -20.23 7.11 -12.34
CA ALA A 204 -19.53 5.83 -12.48
C ALA A 204 -20.21 4.57 -11.87
N VAL A 205 -21.25 4.71 -11.06
CA VAL A 205 -22.00 3.60 -10.45
C VAL A 205 -22.57 2.64 -11.51
N HIS A 206 -22.91 3.11 -12.68
CA HIS A 206 -23.39 2.26 -13.78
C HIS A 206 -22.32 1.40 -14.44
N TRP A 207 -21.06 1.57 -14.05
CA TRP A 207 -19.93 0.80 -14.60
C TRP A 207 -19.48 -0.32 -13.68
N ILE A 208 -20.02 -0.38 -12.46
CA ILE A 208 -19.81 -1.50 -11.55
C ILE A 208 -20.97 -2.46 -11.82
N PRO A 209 -20.70 -3.68 -12.32
CA PRO A 209 -21.74 -4.67 -12.53
C PRO A 209 -22.55 -4.87 -11.24
N GLU A 210 -23.88 -4.88 -11.34
CA GLU A 210 -24.77 -5.01 -10.18
C GLU A 210 -24.59 -6.36 -9.45
N ASP A 211 -24.08 -7.37 -10.16
CA ASP A 211 -23.92 -8.73 -9.68
C ASP A 211 -22.49 -9.06 -9.19
N GLU A 212 -21.54 -8.11 -9.23
CA GLU A 212 -20.18 -8.34 -8.72
C GLU A 212 -20.04 -7.82 -7.29
N ASP A 213 -19.41 -8.62 -6.44
CA ASP A 213 -18.98 -8.20 -5.12
C ASP A 213 -18.08 -6.96 -5.21
N VAL A 214 -18.35 -5.95 -4.39
CA VAL A 214 -17.73 -4.61 -4.49
C VAL A 214 -16.80 -4.38 -3.30
N ALA A 215 -15.55 -4.06 -3.57
CA ALA A 215 -14.57 -3.68 -2.55
C ALA A 215 -14.52 -2.16 -2.29
N LEU A 216 -15.29 -1.37 -3.06
CA LEU A 216 -15.36 0.08 -2.94
C LEU A 216 -16.65 0.54 -2.25
N GLU A 217 -16.50 1.41 -1.26
CA GLU A 217 -17.61 2.16 -0.66
C GLU A 217 -17.72 3.52 -1.34
N CYS A 218 -18.86 3.82 -1.96
CA CYS A 218 -19.14 5.16 -2.48
C CYS A 218 -19.56 6.07 -1.33
N LEU A 219 -18.80 7.15 -1.08
CA LEU A 219 -19.10 8.13 -0.02
C LEU A 219 -20.04 9.24 -0.50
N GLY A 220 -20.18 9.43 -1.81
CA GLY A 220 -21.05 10.44 -2.43
C GLY A 220 -20.34 11.32 -3.46
N GLU A 221 -21.07 12.33 -3.95
CA GLU A 221 -20.59 13.31 -4.92
C GLU A 221 -20.25 14.63 -4.21
N HIS A 222 -19.08 15.21 -4.49
CA HIS A 222 -18.68 16.49 -3.90
C HIS A 222 -19.07 17.68 -4.82
N ASN A 223 -19.27 18.84 -4.19
CA ASN A 223 -19.68 20.09 -4.83
C ASN A 223 -18.58 20.83 -5.64
N LEU A 224 -17.36 20.33 -5.65
CA LEU A 224 -16.22 21.03 -6.26
C LEU A 224 -16.13 20.77 -7.77
N ALA A 225 -15.67 21.77 -8.52
CA ALA A 225 -15.48 21.64 -9.96
C ALA A 225 -14.38 20.61 -10.30
N THR A 226 -14.67 19.74 -11.25
CA THR A 226 -13.70 18.76 -11.78
C THR A 226 -12.83 19.41 -12.85
N SER A 227 -11.53 19.07 -12.88
CA SER A 227 -10.63 19.61 -13.90
C SER A 227 -10.61 18.75 -15.16
N THR A 228 -10.43 19.42 -16.30
CA THR A 228 -10.24 18.74 -17.59
C THR A 228 -8.77 18.38 -17.80
N PHE A 229 -8.51 17.20 -18.36
CA PHE A 229 -7.17 16.75 -18.73
C PHE A 229 -6.79 17.27 -20.12
N SER A 230 -5.52 17.72 -20.26
CA SER A 230 -4.86 17.90 -21.55
C SER A 230 -3.43 17.39 -21.47
N SER A 231 -2.94 16.74 -22.54
CA SER A 231 -1.57 16.26 -22.60
C SER A 231 -0.59 17.35 -23.01
N ASP A 232 0.55 17.41 -22.32
CA ASP A 232 1.70 18.24 -22.69
C ASP A 232 2.71 17.49 -23.58
N ILE A 233 2.43 16.23 -23.92
CA ILE A 233 3.30 15.45 -24.80
C ILE A 233 3.10 15.89 -26.24
N ILE A 234 4.17 16.37 -26.84
CA ILE A 234 4.21 16.78 -28.26
C ILE A 234 5.27 16.00 -29.04
N GLU A 235 5.16 16.08 -30.33
CA GLU A 235 6.13 15.55 -31.27
C GLU A 235 7.49 16.24 -31.13
N SER A 236 8.57 15.48 -31.26
CA SER A 236 9.92 16.01 -31.21
C SER A 236 10.20 16.85 -32.50
N PRO A 237 10.73 18.05 -32.37
CA PRO A 237 11.04 18.90 -33.54
C PRO A 237 12.19 18.38 -34.43
N ILE A 238 12.86 17.29 -34.02
CA ILE A 238 13.88 16.62 -34.83
C ILE A 238 13.39 15.35 -35.52
N LEU A 239 12.06 15.10 -35.50
CA LEU A 239 11.50 13.85 -35.99
C LEU A 239 11.87 13.56 -37.46
N ASP A 240 11.85 14.55 -38.34
CA ASP A 240 12.25 14.38 -39.74
C ASP A 240 13.69 13.89 -39.88
N ARG A 241 14.59 14.39 -39.01
CA ARG A 241 15.99 13.94 -38.99
C ARG A 241 16.13 12.53 -38.44
N LEU A 242 15.29 12.15 -37.44
CA LEU A 242 15.25 10.80 -36.88
C LEU A 242 14.73 9.79 -37.92
N ALA A 243 13.78 10.18 -38.74
CA ALA A 243 13.25 9.37 -39.84
C ALA A 243 14.33 9.00 -40.88
N THR A 244 15.29 9.90 -41.17
CA THR A 244 16.38 9.60 -42.11
C THR A 244 17.34 8.50 -41.63
N ILE A 245 17.36 8.22 -40.35
CA ILE A 245 18.14 7.13 -39.71
C ILE A 245 17.26 5.94 -39.26
N GLY A 246 16.02 5.88 -39.76
CA GLY A 246 15.11 4.77 -39.54
C GLY A 246 14.35 4.79 -38.18
N ILE A 247 14.44 5.89 -37.42
CA ILE A 247 13.69 6.05 -36.17
C ILE A 247 12.34 6.70 -36.49
N VAL A 248 11.26 5.93 -36.41
CA VAL A 248 9.89 6.37 -36.67
C VAL A 248 9.12 6.55 -35.37
N ARG A 249 8.32 7.61 -35.31
CA ARG A 249 7.44 7.85 -34.16
C ARG A 249 6.36 6.78 -34.06
N ASN A 250 6.31 6.10 -32.91
CA ASN A 250 5.27 5.12 -32.58
C ASN A 250 4.59 5.44 -31.23
N HIS A 251 4.70 6.69 -30.76
CA HIS A 251 4.19 7.13 -29.46
C HIS A 251 3.53 8.49 -29.57
N ALA A 252 2.52 8.74 -28.75
CA ALA A 252 1.87 10.04 -28.57
C ALA A 252 1.44 10.25 -27.12
N GLY A 253 1.00 11.45 -26.79
CA GLY A 253 0.33 11.72 -25.51
C GLY A 253 -1.06 11.08 -25.44
N PRO A 254 -1.61 10.90 -24.24
CA PRO A 254 -2.96 10.37 -24.05
C PRO A 254 -4.02 11.27 -24.72
N GLU A 255 -4.98 10.67 -25.39
CA GLU A 255 -6.11 11.39 -25.97
C GLU A 255 -7.20 11.67 -24.93
N ARG A 256 -7.87 12.83 -25.04
CA ARG A 256 -8.92 13.24 -24.12
C ARG A 256 -10.12 12.26 -24.09
N SER A 257 -10.44 11.65 -25.22
CA SER A 257 -11.52 10.66 -25.33
C SER A 257 -11.27 9.37 -24.56
N ALA A 258 -10.01 8.98 -24.41
CA ALA A 258 -9.61 7.77 -23.69
C ALA A 258 -9.52 7.95 -22.16
N VAL A 259 -9.65 9.18 -21.66
CA VAL A 259 -9.49 9.56 -20.25
C VAL A 259 -10.52 8.89 -19.35
N LYS A 260 -11.80 9.01 -19.69
CA LYS A 260 -12.90 8.43 -18.95
C LYS A 260 -12.75 6.92 -18.79
N MET A 261 -12.49 6.24 -19.91
CA MET A 261 -12.31 4.78 -19.95
C MET A 261 -11.14 4.31 -19.05
N ALA A 262 -10.03 5.07 -19.01
CA ALA A 262 -8.88 4.72 -18.19
C ALA A 262 -9.20 4.78 -16.69
N ARG A 263 -9.88 5.82 -16.24
CA ARG A 263 -10.29 5.98 -14.83
C ARG A 263 -11.26 4.89 -14.39
N HIS A 264 -12.28 4.58 -15.21
CA HIS A 264 -13.21 3.50 -14.92
C HIS A 264 -12.54 2.13 -14.85
N LYS A 265 -11.60 1.86 -15.74
CA LYS A 265 -10.83 0.61 -15.73
C LYS A 265 -10.00 0.45 -14.47
N ASP A 266 -9.45 1.54 -13.94
CA ASP A 266 -8.73 1.52 -12.67
C ASP A 266 -9.67 1.27 -11.49
N LEU A 267 -10.85 1.90 -11.46
CA LEU A 267 -11.87 1.63 -10.46
C LEU A 267 -12.30 0.16 -10.47
N ILE A 268 -12.52 -0.44 -11.64
CA ILE A 268 -12.82 -1.87 -11.77
C ILE A 268 -11.71 -2.73 -11.16
N ASN A 269 -10.43 -2.40 -11.40
CA ASN A 269 -9.32 -3.15 -10.82
C ASN A 269 -9.26 -2.99 -9.28
N ILE A 270 -9.51 -1.79 -8.76
CA ILE A 270 -9.55 -1.52 -7.31
C ILE A 270 -10.73 -2.23 -6.66
N ASN A 271 -11.87 -2.28 -7.37
CA ASN A 271 -13.12 -2.86 -6.88
C ASN A 271 -13.12 -4.40 -6.82
N ARG A 272 -12.14 -5.07 -7.39
CA ARG A 272 -12.07 -6.54 -7.34
C ARG A 272 -11.92 -7.00 -5.90
N ILE A 273 -12.83 -7.88 -5.46
CA ILE A 273 -12.64 -8.63 -4.22
C ILE A 273 -11.46 -9.56 -4.41
N ARG A 274 -10.54 -9.51 -3.46
CA ARG A 274 -9.35 -10.33 -3.45
C ARG A 274 -9.56 -11.51 -2.53
N PRO A 275 -9.05 -12.69 -2.88
CA PRO A 275 -9.00 -13.79 -1.94
C PRO A 275 -8.29 -13.37 -0.65
N PRO A 276 -8.73 -13.84 0.52
CA PRO A 276 -8.10 -13.50 1.78
C PRO A 276 -6.68 -14.08 1.85
N LEU A 277 -5.81 -13.33 2.50
CA LEU A 277 -4.48 -13.81 2.84
C LEU A 277 -4.59 -14.86 3.96
N ASN A 278 -3.76 -15.91 3.88
CA ASN A 278 -3.56 -16.77 5.02
C ASN A 278 -2.71 -16.00 6.07
N PRO A 279 -3.27 -15.67 7.25
CA PRO A 279 -2.60 -14.83 8.22
C PRO A 279 -1.34 -15.49 8.81
N LEU A 280 -1.30 -16.80 8.86
CA LEU A 280 -0.14 -17.55 9.35
C LEU A 280 1.05 -17.41 8.37
N ILE A 281 0.78 -17.57 7.07
CA ILE A 281 1.79 -17.39 6.02
C ILE A 281 2.29 -15.94 6.01
N LEU A 282 1.37 -14.98 6.13
CA LEU A 282 1.73 -13.56 6.20
C LEU A 282 2.60 -13.26 7.43
N LYS A 283 2.26 -13.84 8.59
CA LYS A 283 3.07 -13.72 9.82
C LYS A 283 4.48 -14.24 9.61
N TRP A 284 4.66 -15.38 8.95
CA TRP A 284 5.99 -15.92 8.66
C TRP A 284 6.77 -15.02 7.72
N ALA A 285 6.13 -14.52 6.66
CA ALA A 285 6.75 -13.58 5.72
C ALA A 285 7.24 -12.29 6.42
N VAL A 286 6.41 -11.73 7.29
CA VAL A 286 6.75 -10.55 8.10
C VAL A 286 7.87 -10.84 9.07
N THR A 287 7.80 -11.98 9.79
CA THR A 287 8.82 -12.38 10.77
C THR A 287 10.17 -12.58 10.10
N ASP A 288 10.22 -13.22 8.92
CA ASP A 288 11.44 -13.41 8.14
C ASP A 288 12.12 -12.08 7.80
N LEU A 289 11.37 -11.17 7.18
CA LEU A 289 11.92 -9.87 6.79
C LEU A 289 12.33 -9.02 8.00
N ARG A 290 11.51 -9.03 9.05
CA ARG A 290 11.79 -8.31 10.29
C ARG A 290 13.04 -8.86 11.00
N THR A 291 13.22 -10.19 11.02
CA THR A 291 14.42 -10.81 11.59
C THR A 291 15.67 -10.37 10.83
N LYS A 292 15.64 -10.38 9.49
CA LYS A 292 16.76 -9.89 8.66
C LYS A 292 17.11 -8.44 8.98
N ILE A 293 16.10 -7.56 9.02
CA ILE A 293 16.27 -6.12 9.27
C ILE A 293 16.71 -5.88 10.71
N GLY A 294 16.10 -6.55 11.69
CA GLY A 294 16.44 -6.43 13.12
C GLY A 294 17.89 -6.79 13.40
N ASN A 295 18.35 -7.94 12.90
CA ASN A 295 19.75 -8.36 13.03
C ASN A 295 20.73 -7.32 12.43
N PHE A 296 20.36 -6.72 11.28
CA PHE A 296 21.14 -5.65 10.68
C PHE A 296 21.17 -4.40 11.57
N MET A 297 20.03 -3.98 12.10
CA MET A 297 19.93 -2.78 12.95
C MET A 297 20.68 -2.94 14.27
N GLU A 298 20.70 -4.14 14.85
CA GLU A 298 21.52 -4.46 16.03
C GLU A 298 23.01 -4.40 15.71
N ALA A 299 23.42 -4.92 14.55
CA ALA A 299 24.81 -4.92 14.12
C ALA A 299 25.29 -3.55 13.61
N THR A 300 24.39 -2.61 13.35
CA THR A 300 24.71 -1.31 12.72
C THR A 300 24.05 -0.16 13.49
N PRO A 301 24.52 0.22 14.68
CA PRO A 301 23.94 1.30 15.48
C PRO A 301 23.86 2.65 14.74
N ALA A 302 24.82 2.94 13.87
CA ALA A 302 24.85 4.15 13.04
C ALA A 302 23.61 4.28 12.14
N PHE A 303 22.96 3.18 11.76
CA PHE A 303 21.70 3.23 11.05
C PHE A 303 20.59 3.85 11.91
N LYS A 304 20.48 3.39 13.18
CA LYS A 304 19.47 3.92 14.12
C LYS A 304 19.70 5.39 14.41
N GLU A 305 20.95 5.83 14.56
CA GLU A 305 21.32 7.23 14.82
C GLU A 305 20.99 8.15 13.63
N HIS A 306 21.04 7.61 12.41
CA HIS A 306 20.68 8.37 11.21
C HIS A 306 19.16 8.59 11.08
N VAL A 307 18.33 7.74 11.65
CA VAL A 307 16.87 7.84 11.57
C VAL A 307 16.36 8.77 12.66
N HIS A 308 15.86 9.92 12.26
CA HIS A 308 15.33 10.97 13.15
C HIS A 308 14.17 11.72 12.50
N LEU A 309 13.42 12.45 13.31
CA LEU A 309 12.38 13.36 12.82
C LEU A 309 13.00 14.56 12.11
N ILE A 310 12.34 15.03 11.08
CA ILE A 310 12.79 16.18 10.29
C ILE A 310 11.87 17.35 10.55
N SER A 311 12.40 18.58 10.56
CA SER A 311 11.61 19.80 10.71
C SER A 311 10.64 19.99 9.55
N PHE A 312 9.64 20.82 9.75
CA PHE A 312 8.71 21.20 8.68
C PHE A 312 9.45 21.84 7.51
N GLU A 313 10.39 22.74 7.81
CA GLU A 313 11.21 23.43 6.81
C GLU A 313 12.07 22.47 6.00
N ASP A 314 12.74 21.53 6.67
CA ASP A 314 13.56 20.53 5.98
C ASP A 314 12.72 19.53 5.20
N ALA A 315 11.51 19.22 5.67
CA ALA A 315 10.57 18.38 4.93
C ALA A 315 10.08 19.06 3.64
N LEU A 316 10.01 20.40 3.61
CA LEU A 316 9.70 21.18 2.41
C LEU A 316 10.92 21.37 1.51
N ASN A 317 12.01 21.86 2.07
CA ASN A 317 13.17 22.37 1.33
C ASN A 317 14.21 21.30 1.03
N GLY A 318 14.13 20.16 1.71
CA GLY A 318 15.23 19.21 1.73
C GLY A 318 16.43 19.76 2.48
N VAL A 319 17.54 19.01 2.47
CA VAL A 319 18.80 19.42 3.09
C VAL A 319 19.86 19.53 2.03
N THR A 320 20.38 20.73 1.80
CA THR A 320 21.38 21.00 0.77
C THR A 320 22.64 20.14 0.95
N GLY A 321 23.06 19.46 -0.10
CA GLY A 321 24.26 18.60 -0.11
C GLY A 321 24.02 17.18 0.42
N VAL A 322 22.85 16.88 0.94
CA VAL A 322 22.51 15.51 1.39
C VAL A 322 21.70 14.81 0.30
N LYS A 323 22.31 13.77 -0.29
CA LYS A 323 21.64 12.95 -1.33
C LYS A 323 20.38 12.32 -0.77
N GLY A 324 19.25 12.48 -1.47
CA GLY A 324 17.95 11.91 -1.07
C GLY A 324 17.10 12.83 -0.18
N PHE A 325 17.64 13.96 0.28
CA PHE A 325 16.89 15.01 0.98
C PHE A 325 16.51 16.13 0.00
N ASP A 326 15.92 15.75 -1.14
CA ASP A 326 15.51 16.72 -2.16
C ASP A 326 14.29 17.52 -1.70
N PRO A 327 14.14 18.80 -2.12
CA PRO A 327 12.94 19.60 -1.84
C PRO A 327 11.69 18.98 -2.48
N ILE A 328 10.52 19.35 -1.97
CA ILE A 328 9.26 18.93 -2.60
C ILE A 328 9.13 19.54 -4.00
N ASN A 329 8.48 18.83 -4.92
CA ASN A 329 8.25 19.35 -6.27
C ASN A 329 7.12 20.38 -6.25
N ILE A 330 7.49 21.65 -6.36
CA ILE A 330 6.58 22.79 -6.35
C ILE A 330 5.70 22.92 -7.58
N ASN A 331 6.05 22.27 -8.68
CA ASN A 331 5.28 22.28 -9.93
C ASN A 331 4.13 21.24 -9.94
N THR A 332 4.03 20.43 -8.89
CA THR A 332 2.92 19.49 -8.72
C THR A 332 1.76 20.13 -7.95
N SER A 333 0.60 19.50 -8.03
CA SER A 333 -0.63 19.98 -7.37
C SER A 333 -0.51 20.02 -5.85
N MET A 334 -1.28 20.91 -5.21
CA MET A 334 -1.57 20.88 -3.76
C MET A 334 -2.34 19.62 -3.35
N GLY A 335 -3.01 18.96 -4.30
CA GLY A 335 -3.92 17.85 -4.06
C GLY A 335 -5.36 18.31 -3.83
N PHE A 336 -6.24 17.35 -3.55
CA PHE A 336 -7.63 17.63 -3.20
C PHE A 336 -7.70 18.43 -1.88
N PRO A 337 -8.62 19.41 -1.76
CA PRO A 337 -9.62 19.88 -2.74
C PRO A 337 -9.12 21.01 -3.64
N LEU A 338 -7.94 21.57 -3.38
CA LEU A 338 -7.44 22.77 -4.06
C LEU A 338 -7.09 22.49 -5.54
N ASN A 339 -6.47 21.36 -5.81
CA ASN A 339 -6.13 20.87 -7.15
C ASN A 339 -5.31 21.85 -8.04
N GLN A 340 -4.70 22.85 -7.45
CA GLN A 340 -3.87 23.86 -8.08
C GLN A 340 -2.38 23.58 -7.84
N PRO A 341 -1.47 24.06 -8.73
CA PRO A 341 -0.04 23.89 -8.49
C PRO A 341 0.42 24.55 -7.19
N LYS A 342 1.29 23.88 -6.43
CA LYS A 342 1.88 24.43 -5.17
C LYS A 342 2.48 25.81 -5.36
N ILE A 343 3.05 26.06 -6.55
CA ILE A 343 3.65 27.33 -6.91
C ILE A 343 2.71 28.53 -6.72
N SER A 344 1.41 28.37 -6.88
CA SER A 344 0.41 29.41 -6.72
C SER A 344 0.23 29.87 -5.25
N PHE A 345 0.65 29.05 -4.30
CA PHE A 345 0.49 29.24 -2.86
C PHE A 345 1.78 29.67 -2.16
N LEU A 346 2.86 29.88 -2.88
CA LEU A 346 4.14 30.23 -2.26
C LEU A 346 4.32 31.76 -2.20
N LYS A 347 5.03 32.20 -1.17
CA LYS A 347 5.56 33.58 -1.07
C LYS A 347 6.55 33.82 -2.20
N GLN A 348 6.58 35.07 -2.67
CA GLN A 348 7.57 35.55 -3.63
C GLN A 348 8.43 36.60 -2.93
N SER A 349 9.74 36.51 -3.04
CA SER A 349 10.65 37.53 -2.56
C SER A 349 10.87 38.63 -3.61
N GLU A 350 11.28 39.79 -3.20
CA GLU A 350 11.67 40.90 -4.12
C GLU A 350 12.82 40.49 -5.05
N LEU A 351 13.77 39.67 -4.55
CA LEU A 351 14.88 39.12 -5.33
C LEU A 351 14.41 38.21 -6.47
N SER A 352 13.27 37.51 -6.31
CA SER A 352 12.72 36.67 -7.37
C SER A 352 12.31 37.48 -8.62
N ASN A 353 11.90 38.73 -8.44
CA ASN A 353 11.55 39.63 -9.53
C ASN A 353 12.81 40.15 -10.26
N THR A 354 13.93 40.31 -9.55
CA THR A 354 15.20 40.79 -10.09
C THR A 354 15.85 39.79 -11.04
N PHE A 355 15.69 38.49 -10.79
CA PHE A 355 16.24 37.42 -11.63
C PHE A 355 15.35 37.03 -12.83
N GLY A 356 14.19 37.66 -12.98
CA GLY A 356 13.34 37.51 -14.18
C GLY A 356 12.74 36.10 -14.37
N SER A 357 12.85 35.20 -13.40
CA SER A 357 12.29 33.88 -13.47
C SER A 357 10.99 33.77 -12.69
N PRO A 358 9.85 33.61 -13.34
CA PRO A 358 8.57 33.46 -12.65
C PRO A 358 8.47 32.15 -11.84
N THR A 359 9.49 31.30 -11.92
CA THR A 359 9.58 30.03 -11.16
C THR A 359 10.38 30.15 -9.87
N MET A 360 11.12 31.24 -9.68
CA MET A 360 11.89 31.49 -8.47
C MET A 360 10.97 31.98 -7.35
N LYS A 361 11.09 31.38 -6.21
CA LYS A 361 10.18 31.57 -5.08
C LYS A 361 10.77 32.44 -4.02
N PHE A 362 11.06 31.96 -2.88
CA PHE A 362 11.77 32.74 -1.89
C PHE A 362 13.27 32.56 -2.13
N VAL A 363 13.93 33.61 -2.60
CA VAL A 363 15.39 33.62 -2.83
C VAL A 363 16.03 34.36 -1.66
N ARG A 364 16.97 33.75 -0.99
CA ARG A 364 17.78 34.39 0.03
C ARG A 364 19.26 34.39 -0.35
N GLU A 365 19.95 35.44 0.05
CA GLU A 365 21.39 35.50 -0.06
C GLU A 365 22.05 34.63 0.99
N VAL A 366 23.02 33.83 0.58
CA VAL A 366 23.83 33.00 1.47
C VAL A 366 25.27 33.45 1.30
N GLN A 367 25.86 34.01 2.36
CA GLN A 367 27.26 34.35 2.38
C GLN A 367 28.07 33.09 2.72
N ASN A 368 28.90 32.66 1.78
CA ASN A 368 29.78 31.52 1.98
C ASN A 368 31.00 31.89 2.86
N PRO A 369 31.67 30.90 3.47
CA PRO A 369 32.87 31.15 4.30
C PRO A 369 34.02 31.84 3.56
N ASP A 370 34.07 31.73 2.23
CA ASP A 370 35.05 32.39 1.37
C ASP A 370 34.70 33.83 0.98
N GLY A 371 33.58 34.36 1.52
CA GLY A 371 33.09 35.70 1.25
C GLY A 371 32.26 35.84 -0.03
N THR A 372 32.07 34.74 -0.81
CA THR A 372 31.19 34.77 -1.99
C THR A 372 29.72 34.74 -1.58
N ILE A 373 28.86 35.39 -2.37
CA ILE A 373 27.42 35.37 -2.18
C ILE A 373 26.85 34.36 -3.17
N THR A 374 26.12 33.37 -2.63
CA THR A 374 25.28 32.46 -3.40
C THR A 374 23.82 32.69 -3.06
N TYR A 375 22.93 32.17 -3.89
CA TYR A 375 21.49 32.31 -3.68
C TYR A 375 20.88 30.94 -3.42
N ALA A 376 20.14 30.82 -2.32
CA ALA A 376 19.37 29.64 -2.00
C ALA A 376 17.88 29.89 -2.20
N TYR A 377 17.13 28.81 -2.47
CA TYR A 377 15.67 28.87 -2.63
C TYR A 377 15.04 28.20 -1.44
N ASP A 378 14.17 28.92 -0.76
CA ASP A 378 13.33 28.34 0.28
C ASP A 378 11.87 28.25 -0.22
N ILE A 379 11.26 27.11 0.01
CA ILE A 379 9.83 26.89 -0.23
C ILE A 379 9.09 27.39 1.02
N ILE A 380 8.40 28.52 0.88
CA ILE A 380 7.63 29.10 1.96
C ILE A 380 6.21 29.31 1.47
N PHE A 381 5.25 28.65 2.11
CA PHE A 381 3.84 28.86 1.82
C PHE A 381 3.37 30.23 2.32
N ASP A 382 2.47 30.83 1.58
CA ASP A 382 1.84 32.09 1.91
C ASP A 382 0.62 31.85 2.78
N ALA A 383 0.74 32.08 4.08
CA ALA A 383 -0.33 31.79 5.04
C ALA A 383 -1.61 32.60 4.77
N GLU A 384 -1.52 33.78 4.12
CA GLU A 384 -2.71 34.54 3.71
C GLU A 384 -3.52 33.81 2.63
N LYS A 385 -2.86 33.01 1.79
CA LYS A 385 -3.50 32.19 0.77
C LYS A 385 -3.92 30.81 1.32
N MET A 386 -3.06 30.22 2.13
CA MET A 386 -3.24 28.91 2.74
C MET A 386 -2.18 28.65 3.80
N ASP A 387 -2.59 28.51 5.04
CA ASP A 387 -1.71 28.14 6.14
C ASP A 387 -1.49 26.62 6.15
N VAL A 388 -0.53 26.17 5.33
CA VAL A 388 -0.20 24.76 5.17
C VAL A 388 0.40 24.16 6.43
N GLU A 389 1.14 24.96 7.21
CA GLU A 389 1.75 24.48 8.45
C GLU A 389 0.69 24.18 9.51
N GLN A 390 -0.30 25.05 9.66
CA GLN A 390 -1.42 24.82 10.58
C GLN A 390 -2.23 23.59 10.17
N GLU A 391 -2.55 23.43 8.90
CA GLU A 391 -3.27 22.25 8.40
C GLU A 391 -2.52 20.94 8.66
N ILE A 392 -1.17 20.96 8.59
CA ILE A 392 -0.35 19.79 8.91
C ILE A 392 -0.36 19.53 10.41
N ASN A 393 -0.26 20.57 11.24
CA ASN A 393 -0.31 20.42 12.69
C ASN A 393 -1.65 19.86 13.16
N ASP A 394 -2.76 20.32 12.59
CA ASP A 394 -4.10 19.81 12.88
C ASP A 394 -4.26 18.34 12.44
N LEU A 395 -3.75 18.01 11.25
CA LEU A 395 -3.70 16.63 10.77
C LEU A 395 -2.90 15.73 11.71
N MET A 396 -1.70 16.17 12.12
CA MET A 396 -0.84 15.39 13.00
C MET A 396 -1.43 15.24 14.39
N ALA A 397 -2.07 16.26 14.94
CA ALA A 397 -2.74 16.21 16.24
C ALA A 397 -3.88 15.16 16.22
N MET A 398 -4.71 15.19 15.18
CA MET A 398 -5.78 14.21 14.99
C MET A 398 -5.23 12.79 14.80
N ALA A 399 -4.16 12.67 14.01
CA ALA A 399 -3.52 11.38 13.72
C ALA A 399 -2.82 10.79 14.96
N ALA A 400 -2.27 11.60 15.87
CA ALA A 400 -1.68 11.14 17.12
C ALA A 400 -2.71 10.46 18.05
N GLU A 401 -3.98 10.81 17.91
CA GLU A 401 -5.10 10.17 18.61
C GLU A 401 -5.66 8.93 17.88
N HIS A 402 -4.98 8.44 16.84
CA HIS A 402 -5.45 7.36 15.95
C HIS A 402 -6.82 7.65 15.28
N LYS A 403 -7.12 8.92 15.02
CA LYS A 403 -8.31 9.35 14.28
C LYS A 403 -7.94 9.66 12.84
N ARG A 404 -8.66 9.09 11.88
CA ARG A 404 -8.40 9.32 10.46
C ARG A 404 -8.79 10.74 10.04
N PRO A 405 -7.88 11.53 9.45
CA PRO A 405 -8.20 12.83 8.84
C PRO A 405 -8.96 12.69 7.51
N ASN A 406 -9.19 11.49 7.02
CA ASN A 406 -9.86 11.18 5.74
C ASN A 406 -9.18 11.86 4.55
N ILE A 407 -7.94 11.52 4.34
CA ILE A 407 -7.13 12.01 3.22
C ILE A 407 -7.70 11.53 1.89
N VAL A 408 -7.94 12.48 0.99
CA VAL A 408 -8.48 12.19 -0.35
C VAL A 408 -7.36 12.19 -1.39
N PHE A 409 -7.20 11.07 -2.08
CA PHE A 409 -6.26 10.90 -3.18
C PHE A 409 -6.96 11.12 -4.51
N ARG A 410 -6.54 12.13 -5.24
CA ARG A 410 -7.15 12.43 -6.52
C ARG A 410 -6.61 11.56 -7.64
N ALA A 411 -7.51 10.89 -8.37
CA ALA A 411 -7.17 10.12 -9.56
C ALA A 411 -6.83 11.02 -10.75
N ASN A 412 -5.55 11.04 -11.11
CA ASN A 412 -5.02 11.82 -12.22
C ASN A 412 -4.46 10.90 -13.30
N LEU A 413 -4.59 11.31 -14.55
CA LEU A 413 -3.95 10.60 -15.66
C LEU A 413 -2.45 10.92 -15.72
N LYS A 414 -1.65 9.89 -15.93
CA LYS A 414 -0.22 10.05 -16.13
C LYS A 414 0.05 10.56 -17.55
N ASP A 415 0.50 11.81 -17.63
CA ASP A 415 0.89 12.41 -18.90
C ASP A 415 2.26 11.89 -19.34
N GLU A 416 2.24 10.84 -20.13
CA GLU A 416 3.43 10.17 -20.66
C GLU A 416 3.20 9.72 -22.10
N ALA A 417 4.30 9.64 -22.88
CA ALA A 417 4.22 9.12 -24.23
C ALA A 417 3.86 7.62 -24.22
N LEU A 418 2.77 7.26 -24.88
CA LEU A 418 2.24 5.91 -25.02
C LEU A 418 2.31 5.46 -26.48
N SER A 419 2.53 4.16 -26.73
CA SER A 419 2.43 3.64 -28.09
C SER A 419 1.00 3.77 -28.61
N TYR A 420 0.84 3.94 -29.92
CA TYR A 420 -0.47 4.04 -30.57
C TYR A 420 -1.38 2.85 -30.23
N ASP A 421 -0.83 1.64 -30.14
CA ASP A 421 -1.58 0.44 -29.73
C ASP A 421 -2.13 0.56 -28.29
N LYS A 422 -1.37 1.12 -27.36
CA LYS A 422 -1.84 1.35 -25.99
C LYS A 422 -2.92 2.44 -25.92
N ILE A 423 -2.79 3.49 -26.71
CA ILE A 423 -3.80 4.56 -26.81
C ILE A 423 -5.10 3.98 -27.35
N ALA A 424 -5.03 3.25 -28.47
CA ALA A 424 -6.19 2.60 -29.10
C ALA A 424 -6.92 1.62 -28.15
N LYS A 425 -6.17 0.92 -27.27
CA LYS A 425 -6.73 0.00 -26.25
C LYS A 425 -7.14 0.70 -24.95
N GLY A 426 -7.07 2.02 -24.87
CA GLY A 426 -7.37 2.79 -23.66
C GLY A 426 -6.45 2.44 -22.46
N LYS A 427 -5.24 1.96 -22.71
CA LYS A 427 -4.26 1.58 -21.68
C LYS A 427 -3.46 2.81 -21.20
N ILE A 428 -4.16 3.79 -20.64
CA ILE A 428 -3.58 4.97 -20.01
C ILE A 428 -3.43 4.67 -18.51
N ARG A 429 -2.30 5.05 -17.91
CA ARG A 429 -2.09 4.87 -16.48
C ARG A 429 -2.74 6.01 -15.69
N VAL A 430 -3.39 5.66 -14.60
CA VAL A 430 -3.93 6.58 -13.61
C VAL A 430 -3.06 6.51 -12.36
N PHE A 431 -2.70 7.65 -11.80
CA PHE A 431 -2.06 7.73 -10.50
C PHE A 431 -2.92 8.53 -9.53
N ALA A 432 -2.90 8.17 -8.28
CA ALA A 432 -3.63 8.85 -7.24
C ALA A 432 -2.70 9.82 -6.50
N GLY A 433 -2.92 11.11 -6.70
CA GLY A 433 -2.09 12.16 -6.11
C GLY A 433 -2.50 12.46 -4.68
N ALA A 434 -1.52 12.44 -3.76
CA ALA A 434 -1.72 12.83 -2.37
C ALA A 434 -1.77 14.36 -2.21
N PRO A 435 -2.54 14.89 -1.24
CA PRO A 435 -2.47 16.30 -0.87
C PRO A 435 -1.12 16.64 -0.20
N VAL A 436 -0.74 17.91 -0.26
CA VAL A 436 0.55 18.39 0.27
C VAL A 436 0.69 18.12 1.76
N THR A 437 -0.40 18.15 2.51
CA THR A 437 -0.42 17.88 3.95
C THR A 437 0.07 16.47 4.27
N LEU A 438 -0.45 15.45 3.59
CA LEU A 438 0.05 14.08 3.72
C LEU A 438 1.51 13.96 3.28
N VAL A 439 1.88 14.61 2.17
CA VAL A 439 3.25 14.55 1.64
C VAL A 439 4.25 15.07 2.67
N VAL A 440 4.00 16.22 3.27
CA VAL A 440 4.92 16.84 4.22
C VAL A 440 4.92 16.09 5.56
N ALA A 441 3.76 15.77 6.14
CA ALA A 441 3.67 15.00 7.37
C ALA A 441 4.40 13.65 7.27
N THR A 442 4.23 12.93 6.15
CA THR A 442 4.95 11.68 5.91
C THR A 442 6.46 11.90 5.82
N ARG A 443 6.92 12.96 5.15
CA ARG A 443 8.35 13.28 5.04
C ARG A 443 8.97 13.63 6.39
N MET A 444 8.27 14.38 7.25
CA MET A 444 8.75 14.71 8.59
C MET A 444 9.12 13.48 9.42
N ILE A 445 8.40 12.38 9.24
CA ILE A 445 8.61 11.15 10.01
C ILE A 445 9.57 10.18 9.29
N THR A 446 9.52 10.10 7.96
CA THR A 446 10.10 8.97 7.24
C THR A 446 11.28 9.31 6.34
N LEU A 447 11.55 10.59 6.04
CA LEU A 447 12.57 10.95 5.05
C LEU A 447 13.98 10.49 5.44
N ALA A 448 14.35 10.62 6.72
CA ALA A 448 15.64 10.15 7.23
C ALA A 448 15.74 8.62 7.17
N LEU A 449 14.67 7.90 7.51
CA LEU A 449 14.61 6.44 7.38
C LEU A 449 14.82 5.99 5.93
N ILE A 450 14.07 6.60 4.98
CA ILE A 450 14.20 6.26 3.56
C ILE A 450 15.60 6.53 3.06
N ASN A 451 16.17 7.66 3.45
CA ASN A 451 17.55 7.98 3.09
C ASN A 451 18.53 6.93 3.64
N ALA A 452 18.43 6.58 4.93
CA ALA A 452 19.26 5.54 5.55
C ALA A 452 19.15 4.20 4.80
N MET A 453 17.95 3.80 4.38
CA MET A 453 17.74 2.55 3.63
C MET A 453 18.51 2.53 2.30
N THR A 454 18.67 3.67 1.63
CA THR A 454 19.36 3.73 0.32
C THR A 454 20.84 3.37 0.37
N TYR A 455 21.47 3.43 1.55
CA TYR A 455 22.87 3.03 1.73
C TYR A 455 23.06 1.50 1.85
N PHE A 456 21.98 0.75 2.10
CA PHE A 456 22.01 -0.68 2.35
C PHE A 456 21.05 -1.47 1.45
N PRO A 457 21.15 -1.34 0.12
CA PRO A 457 20.16 -1.89 -0.83
C PRO A 457 19.94 -3.40 -0.67
N THR A 458 20.97 -4.18 -0.35
CA THR A 458 20.86 -5.65 -0.21
C THR A 458 20.18 -6.07 1.11
N VAL A 459 20.22 -5.23 2.13
CA VAL A 459 19.52 -5.47 3.39
C VAL A 459 18.02 -5.28 3.20
N PHE A 460 17.65 -4.13 2.63
CA PHE A 460 16.25 -3.74 2.40
C PHE A 460 15.67 -4.27 1.08
N GLU A 461 16.49 -5.00 0.30
CA GLU A 461 16.09 -5.57 -0.99
C GLU A 461 15.52 -4.50 -1.94
N SER A 462 16.06 -3.29 -1.85
CA SER A 462 15.55 -2.10 -2.54
C SER A 462 16.64 -1.43 -3.38
N ALA A 463 16.41 -1.29 -4.67
CA ALA A 463 17.32 -0.61 -5.59
C ALA A 463 17.15 0.92 -5.60
N VAL A 464 16.38 1.50 -4.66
CA VAL A 464 16.24 2.95 -4.52
C VAL A 464 17.61 3.56 -4.19
N GLY A 465 18.05 4.52 -5.01
CA GLY A 465 19.37 5.17 -4.87
C GLY A 465 20.52 4.47 -5.58
N VAL A 466 20.32 3.28 -6.16
CA VAL A 466 21.32 2.56 -6.97
C VAL A 466 21.61 3.29 -8.28
N ASP A 467 22.87 3.59 -8.56
CA ASP A 467 23.29 4.22 -9.81
C ASP A 467 23.47 3.19 -10.94
N ALA A 468 22.52 3.20 -11.88
CA ALA A 468 22.57 2.30 -13.03
C ALA A 468 23.70 2.58 -14.02
N ALA A 469 24.34 3.75 -13.97
CA ALA A 469 25.48 4.12 -14.80
C ALA A 469 26.83 3.89 -14.11
N GLY A 470 26.80 3.59 -12.80
CA GLY A 470 27.98 3.45 -11.95
C GLY A 470 28.31 2.00 -11.57
N ARG A 471 29.22 1.87 -10.58
CA ARG A 471 29.61 0.58 -10.02
C ARG A 471 28.48 -0.12 -9.25
N ASP A 472 27.47 0.61 -8.86
CA ASP A 472 26.37 0.03 -8.07
C ASP A 472 25.59 -1.00 -8.91
N TRP A 473 25.47 -0.79 -10.23
CA TRP A 473 24.80 -1.74 -11.12
C TRP A 473 25.57 -3.06 -11.28
N ASP A 474 26.90 -3.01 -11.27
CA ASP A 474 27.75 -4.20 -11.29
C ASP A 474 27.62 -4.99 -9.97
N ARG A 475 27.66 -4.30 -8.82
CA ARG A 475 27.42 -4.89 -7.50
C ARG A 475 26.01 -5.48 -7.37
N LEU A 476 25.01 -4.79 -7.94
CA LEU A 476 23.65 -5.31 -7.98
C LEU A 476 23.61 -6.63 -8.74
N TYR A 477 24.26 -6.70 -9.91
CA TYR A 477 24.34 -7.95 -10.67
C TYR A 477 25.00 -9.08 -9.89
N GLU A 478 26.14 -8.81 -9.25
CA GLU A 478 26.83 -9.79 -8.40
C GLU A 478 25.90 -10.31 -7.29
N TYR A 479 25.10 -9.46 -6.69
CA TYR A 479 24.14 -9.84 -5.65
C TYR A 479 23.00 -10.69 -6.20
N ILE A 480 22.33 -10.25 -7.27
CA ILE A 480 21.16 -10.95 -7.82
C ILE A 480 21.52 -12.21 -8.62
N THR A 481 22.79 -12.48 -8.84
CA THR A 481 23.30 -13.72 -9.45
C THR A 481 24.12 -14.55 -8.45
N LYS A 482 23.97 -14.29 -7.15
CA LYS A 482 24.64 -15.01 -6.07
C LYS A 482 24.34 -16.51 -6.12
N PHE A 483 23.13 -16.89 -6.49
CA PHE A 483 22.69 -18.28 -6.65
C PHE A 483 22.56 -18.63 -8.13
N SER A 484 22.51 -19.94 -8.42
CA SER A 484 22.63 -20.46 -9.79
C SER A 484 21.42 -20.24 -10.69
N HIS A 485 20.22 -20.02 -10.11
CA HIS A 485 18.97 -19.95 -10.85
C HIS A 485 18.32 -18.57 -10.69
N CYS A 486 18.03 -17.90 -11.79
CA CYS A 486 17.46 -16.56 -11.76
C CYS A 486 15.95 -16.57 -12.00
N CYS A 487 15.28 -15.61 -11.41
CA CYS A 487 13.86 -15.31 -11.65
C CYS A 487 13.69 -13.81 -11.86
N ALA A 488 12.81 -13.42 -12.78
CA ALA A 488 12.42 -12.05 -13.02
C ALA A 488 10.97 -12.00 -13.48
N GLY A 489 10.22 -11.00 -13.03
CA GLY A 489 8.83 -10.87 -13.43
C GLY A 489 8.25 -9.48 -13.25
N ASP A 490 7.05 -9.32 -13.79
CA ASP A 490 6.29 -8.08 -13.79
C ASP A 490 4.88 -8.35 -13.22
N PHE A 491 4.42 -7.48 -12.33
CA PHE A 491 3.07 -7.57 -11.79
C PHE A 491 2.08 -6.84 -12.68
N LYS A 492 0.88 -7.40 -12.81
CA LYS A 492 -0.21 -6.72 -13.50
C LYS A 492 -0.99 -5.85 -12.51
N ALA A 493 -1.00 -4.53 -12.76
CA ALA A 493 -1.74 -3.54 -11.96
C ALA A 493 -1.42 -3.61 -10.45
N PHE A 494 -0.15 -3.81 -10.09
CA PHE A 494 0.34 -4.06 -8.74
C PHE A 494 -0.28 -3.14 -7.68
N ASP A 495 -0.24 -1.83 -7.92
CA ASP A 495 -0.76 -0.81 -7.02
C ASP A 495 -2.30 -0.87 -6.87
N LYS A 496 -3.03 -1.35 -7.89
CA LYS A 496 -4.50 -1.42 -7.87
C LYS A 496 -5.04 -2.68 -7.20
N VAL A 497 -4.28 -3.78 -7.28
CA VAL A 497 -4.69 -5.08 -6.73
C VAL A 497 -3.97 -5.45 -5.44
N MET A 498 -3.28 -4.52 -4.80
CA MET A 498 -2.53 -4.76 -3.56
C MET A 498 -3.48 -5.13 -2.41
N PRO A 499 -3.33 -6.30 -1.78
CA PRO A 499 -4.10 -6.65 -0.59
C PRO A 499 -3.78 -5.73 0.59
N ALA A 500 -4.79 -5.30 1.33
CA ALA A 500 -4.61 -4.43 2.50
C ALA A 500 -3.65 -5.05 3.53
N GLY A 501 -3.75 -6.35 3.79
CA GLY A 501 -2.88 -7.03 4.74
C GLY A 501 -1.38 -7.01 4.37
N ILE A 502 -1.02 -7.10 3.08
CA ILE A 502 0.38 -6.94 2.64
C ILE A 502 0.81 -5.47 2.80
N SER A 503 -0.05 -4.52 2.43
CA SER A 503 0.21 -3.10 2.61
C SER A 503 0.46 -2.73 4.08
N GLU A 504 -0.41 -3.18 4.97
CA GLU A 504 -0.27 -2.99 6.42
C GLU A 504 0.99 -3.67 6.97
N ALA A 505 1.30 -4.87 6.49
CA ALA A 505 2.53 -5.58 6.86
C ALA A 505 3.79 -4.80 6.46
N SER A 506 3.81 -4.18 5.28
CA SER A 506 4.91 -3.31 4.85
C SER A 506 5.07 -2.10 5.77
N PHE A 507 3.96 -1.48 6.15
CA PHE A 507 3.99 -0.38 7.11
C PHE A 507 4.43 -0.84 8.51
N SER A 508 4.08 -2.06 8.94
CA SER A 508 4.56 -2.59 10.22
C SER A 508 6.09 -2.77 10.24
N ILE A 509 6.72 -3.10 9.11
CA ILE A 509 8.18 -3.13 8.98
C ILE A 509 8.78 -1.73 9.08
N LEU A 510 8.20 -0.73 8.41
CA LEU A 510 8.68 0.66 8.52
C LEU A 510 8.51 1.18 9.95
N ARG A 511 7.36 0.92 10.58
CA ARG A 511 7.09 1.27 11.97
C ARG A 511 8.09 0.64 12.94
N PHE A 512 8.40 -0.63 12.74
CA PHE A 512 9.42 -1.33 13.53
C PHE A 512 10.76 -0.61 13.45
N MET A 513 11.21 -0.24 12.26
CA MET A 513 12.48 0.48 12.09
C MET A 513 12.46 1.86 12.76
N LEU A 514 11.35 2.60 12.66
CA LEU A 514 11.19 3.89 13.34
C LEU A 514 11.23 3.73 14.86
N ALA A 515 10.51 2.76 15.41
CA ALA A 515 10.46 2.48 16.84
C ALA A 515 11.82 2.05 17.41
N GLU A 516 12.51 1.14 16.72
CA GLU A 516 13.87 0.68 17.09
C GLU A 516 14.91 1.79 16.99
N SER A 517 14.66 2.85 16.21
CA SER A 517 15.51 4.03 16.11
C SER A 517 15.14 5.13 17.14
N GLY A 518 14.18 4.87 18.03
CA GLY A 518 13.85 5.76 19.12
C GLY A 518 12.89 6.92 18.74
N ILE A 519 12.12 6.80 17.65
CA ILE A 519 11.09 7.78 17.33
C ILE A 519 10.02 7.77 18.42
N PRO A 520 9.61 8.95 18.96
CA PRO A 520 8.63 9.05 20.04
C PRO A 520 7.28 8.43 19.69
N SER A 521 6.58 7.89 20.70
CA SER A 521 5.30 7.18 20.56
C SER A 521 4.24 7.99 19.81
N ASP A 522 4.14 9.30 20.10
CA ASP A 522 3.13 10.16 19.46
C ASP A 522 3.33 10.24 17.94
N PHE A 523 4.59 10.31 17.49
CA PHE A 523 4.92 10.27 16.05
C PHE A 523 4.74 8.88 15.45
N LEU A 524 4.92 7.81 16.22
CA LEU A 524 4.57 6.46 15.78
C LEU A 524 3.05 6.33 15.60
N ASN A 525 2.24 6.93 16.48
CA ASN A 525 0.79 6.96 16.33
C ASN A 525 0.37 7.77 15.07
N VAL A 526 1.03 8.90 14.81
CA VAL A 526 0.84 9.64 13.56
C VAL A 526 1.17 8.76 12.36
N PHE A 527 2.31 8.07 12.40
CA PHE A 527 2.70 7.16 11.33
C PHE A 527 1.66 6.05 11.10
N ASP A 528 1.14 5.43 12.15
CA ASP A 528 0.11 4.39 12.06
C ASP A 528 -1.16 4.91 11.37
N THR A 529 -1.56 6.14 11.68
CA THR A 529 -2.72 6.79 11.04
C THR A 529 -2.45 7.10 9.57
N LEU A 530 -1.27 7.65 9.22
CA LEU A 530 -0.90 7.91 7.83
C LEU A 530 -0.79 6.59 7.03
N ALA A 531 -0.29 5.53 7.65
CA ALA A 531 -0.27 4.19 7.06
C ALA A 531 -1.69 3.66 6.79
N THR A 532 -2.63 3.90 7.71
CA THR A 532 -4.05 3.55 7.54
C THR A 532 -4.66 4.32 6.36
N GLU A 533 -4.40 5.62 6.24
CA GLU A 533 -4.88 6.43 5.12
C GLU A 533 -4.39 5.92 3.76
N ILE A 534 -3.16 5.40 3.71
CA ILE A 534 -2.57 4.87 2.48
C ILE A 534 -3.03 3.43 2.18
N SER A 535 -3.26 2.61 3.21
CA SER A 535 -3.72 1.22 3.04
C SER A 535 -5.23 1.11 2.80
N HIS A 536 -5.99 2.11 3.24
CA HIS A 536 -7.44 2.21 3.08
C HIS A 536 -7.83 3.56 2.48
N PRO A 537 -7.37 3.86 1.26
CA PRO A 537 -7.45 5.20 0.69
C PRO A 537 -8.87 5.63 0.32
N ILE A 538 -9.11 6.94 0.37
CA ILE A 538 -10.27 7.56 -0.25
C ILE A 538 -9.82 8.15 -1.59
N TYR A 539 -10.44 7.70 -2.67
CA TYR A 539 -10.16 8.17 -4.03
C TYR A 539 -11.21 9.19 -4.49
N GLU A 540 -10.74 10.31 -5.02
CA GLU A 540 -11.58 11.20 -5.82
C GLU A 540 -11.45 10.84 -7.30
N VAL A 541 -12.58 10.52 -7.94
CA VAL A 541 -12.66 10.17 -9.36
C VAL A 541 -13.87 10.87 -9.98
N GLU A 542 -13.61 11.88 -10.80
CA GLU A 542 -14.64 12.60 -11.58
C GLU A 542 -15.78 13.19 -10.74
N GLY A 543 -15.51 13.66 -9.53
CA GLY A 543 -16.50 14.26 -8.64
C GLY A 543 -17.03 13.30 -7.57
N LEU A 544 -16.73 12.02 -7.65
CA LEU A 544 -17.14 11.00 -6.69
C LEU A 544 -16.03 10.62 -5.76
N LEU A 545 -16.37 10.34 -4.51
CA LEU A 545 -15.48 9.86 -3.48
C LEU A 545 -15.73 8.37 -3.23
N TYR A 546 -14.66 7.58 -3.26
CA TYR A 546 -14.68 6.14 -3.02
C TYR A 546 -13.67 5.76 -1.95
N ARG A 547 -14.10 5.06 -0.91
CA ARG A 547 -13.21 4.42 0.06
C ARG A 547 -12.89 3.00 -0.43
N ALA A 548 -11.61 2.66 -0.45
CA ALA A 548 -11.13 1.33 -0.81
C ALA A 548 -10.53 0.61 0.41
N CYS A 549 -10.57 -0.72 0.37
CA CYS A 549 -9.79 -1.58 1.27
C CYS A 549 -8.67 -2.24 0.46
N GLY A 550 -7.43 -1.91 0.78
CA GLY A 550 -6.28 -2.27 -0.05
C GLY A 550 -6.10 -1.32 -1.24
N SER A 551 -5.36 -1.75 -2.25
CA SER A 551 -4.72 -0.90 -3.26
C SER A 551 -3.66 0.05 -2.65
N THR A 552 -2.89 0.71 -3.51
CA THR A 552 -1.88 1.70 -3.09
C THR A 552 -2.03 2.95 -3.94
N PRO A 553 -2.36 4.10 -3.35
CA PRO A 553 -2.32 5.36 -4.09
C PRO A 553 -0.88 5.69 -4.47
N SER A 554 -0.59 5.75 -5.77
CA SER A 554 0.78 5.83 -6.28
C SER A 554 1.43 7.22 -6.23
N GLY A 555 0.80 8.20 -5.59
CA GLY A 555 1.27 9.59 -5.53
C GLY A 555 1.67 10.09 -4.15
N HIS A 556 2.14 9.23 -3.25
CA HIS A 556 2.64 9.60 -1.91
C HIS A 556 4.16 9.38 -1.80
N PRO A 557 4.86 9.99 -0.81
CA PRO A 557 6.32 9.96 -0.72
C PRO A 557 6.93 8.56 -0.59
N LEU A 558 6.22 7.65 0.03
CA LEU A 558 6.69 6.28 0.30
C LEU A 558 6.47 5.31 -0.87
N THR A 559 5.83 5.73 -1.97
CA THR A 559 5.34 4.82 -3.02
C THR A 559 6.37 3.79 -3.46
N VAL A 560 7.59 4.21 -3.81
CA VAL A 560 8.61 3.28 -4.36
C VAL A 560 9.12 2.33 -3.28
N VAL A 561 9.44 2.86 -2.08
CA VAL A 561 9.97 2.08 -0.96
C VAL A 561 8.92 1.12 -0.43
N LYS A 562 7.70 1.62 -0.21
CA LYS A 562 6.57 0.81 0.27
C LYS A 562 6.20 -0.29 -0.73
N ASN A 563 6.10 0.04 -2.02
CA ASN A 563 5.84 -0.98 -3.05
C ASN A 563 6.98 -2.00 -3.16
N GLY A 564 8.24 -1.59 -2.92
CA GLY A 564 9.36 -2.51 -2.81
C GLY A 564 9.22 -3.48 -1.64
N LEU A 565 8.77 -2.99 -0.48
CA LEU A 565 8.47 -3.84 0.69
C LEU A 565 7.25 -4.74 0.44
N ASP A 566 6.19 -4.23 -0.21
CA ASP A 566 5.04 -5.05 -0.62
C ASP A 566 5.48 -6.21 -1.53
N ASN A 567 6.36 -5.92 -2.48
CA ASN A 567 6.94 -6.90 -3.39
C ASN A 567 7.78 -7.93 -2.62
N ALA A 568 8.67 -7.47 -1.74
CA ALA A 568 9.50 -8.35 -0.91
C ALA A 568 8.67 -9.25 0.03
N LEU A 569 7.56 -8.73 0.57
CA LEU A 569 6.62 -9.51 1.38
C LEU A 569 5.77 -10.46 0.52
N SER A 570 5.33 -10.04 -0.67
CA SER A 570 4.62 -10.92 -1.61
C SER A 570 5.49 -12.11 -2.03
N MET A 571 6.79 -11.90 -2.30
CA MET A 571 7.73 -12.97 -2.62
C MET A 571 7.91 -13.93 -1.45
N ARG A 572 8.03 -13.41 -0.21
CA ARG A 572 8.08 -14.26 1.00
C ARG A 572 6.78 -14.98 1.26
N TYR A 573 5.64 -14.32 1.03
CA TYR A 573 4.34 -14.98 1.11
C TYR A 573 4.27 -16.17 0.15
N ALA A 574 4.65 -15.99 -1.12
CA ALA A 574 4.69 -17.07 -2.10
C ALA A 574 5.67 -18.20 -1.68
N TYR A 575 6.83 -17.85 -1.10
CA TYR A 575 7.80 -18.80 -0.57
C TYR A 575 7.19 -19.70 0.52
N TYR A 576 6.61 -19.10 1.54
CA TYR A 576 5.99 -19.86 2.63
C TYR A 576 4.71 -20.57 2.19
N ALA A 577 3.93 -19.99 1.26
CA ALA A 577 2.72 -20.61 0.72
C ALA A 577 3.03 -21.90 -0.06
N ALA A 578 4.10 -21.92 -0.88
CA ALA A 578 4.52 -23.10 -1.60
C ALA A 578 4.88 -24.28 -0.67
N HIS A 579 5.54 -23.98 0.45
CA HIS A 579 5.84 -24.97 1.49
C HIS A 579 4.59 -25.43 2.23
N TYR A 580 3.75 -24.48 2.65
CA TYR A 580 2.50 -24.76 3.35
C TYR A 580 1.57 -25.63 2.48
N ARG A 581 1.49 -25.38 1.19
CA ARG A 581 0.69 -26.19 0.23
C ARG A 581 1.16 -27.64 0.17
N LYS A 582 2.48 -27.87 0.28
CA LYS A 582 3.05 -29.23 0.23
C LYS A 582 2.70 -30.04 1.47
N ASP A 583 2.65 -29.43 2.64
CA ASP A 583 2.38 -30.10 3.91
C ASP A 583 1.64 -29.19 4.92
N PRO A 584 0.31 -29.02 4.74
CA PRO A 584 -0.46 -28.08 5.57
C PRO A 584 -0.59 -28.51 7.03
N LYS A 585 -0.52 -29.84 7.33
CA LYS A 585 -0.82 -30.36 8.68
C LYS A 585 0.32 -30.17 9.66
N ASP A 586 1.55 -30.31 9.18
CA ASP A 586 2.74 -30.32 10.02
C ASP A 586 3.66 -29.12 9.76
N TYR A 587 3.22 -28.16 8.93
CA TYR A 587 4.04 -27.05 8.53
C TYR A 587 4.18 -26.00 9.64
N ASP A 588 5.29 -26.06 10.35
CA ASP A 588 5.75 -25.03 11.28
C ASP A 588 7.19 -24.66 10.91
N PRO A 589 7.45 -23.44 10.42
CA PRO A 589 8.80 -23.02 10.04
C PRO A 589 9.82 -23.16 11.15
N ALA A 590 9.39 -23.01 12.42
CA ALA A 590 10.26 -23.16 13.58
C ALA A 590 10.66 -24.62 13.83
N LYS A 591 9.78 -25.57 13.47
CA LYS A 591 10.04 -27.03 13.64
C LYS A 591 10.68 -27.65 12.41
N ASN A 592 10.34 -27.20 11.21
CA ASN A 592 10.77 -27.80 9.94
C ASN A 592 12.11 -27.31 9.43
N VAL A 593 12.85 -26.49 10.20
CA VAL A 593 14.18 -26.00 9.88
C VAL A 593 14.27 -25.43 8.45
N LEU A 594 13.21 -24.72 8.00
CA LEU A 594 13.28 -24.00 6.73
C LEU A 594 14.32 -22.89 6.82
N PRO A 595 15.13 -22.73 5.78
CA PRO A 595 16.01 -21.59 5.72
C PRO A 595 15.19 -20.30 5.63
N LEU A 596 15.65 -19.23 6.27
CA LEU A 596 15.06 -17.91 6.05
C LEU A 596 15.20 -17.53 4.57
N PHE A 597 14.21 -16.86 4.04
CA PHE A 597 14.15 -16.50 2.61
C PHE A 597 15.48 -15.93 2.08
N HIS A 598 16.06 -14.96 2.78
CA HIS A 598 17.31 -14.32 2.35
C HIS A 598 18.56 -15.23 2.36
N GLN A 599 18.46 -16.42 2.95
CA GLN A 599 19.56 -17.41 2.96
C GLN A 599 19.58 -18.24 1.67
N VAL A 600 18.45 -18.29 0.96
CA VAL A 600 18.27 -19.10 -0.26
C VAL A 600 17.80 -18.27 -1.47
N VAL A 601 17.43 -17.01 -1.24
CA VAL A 601 16.99 -16.08 -2.30
C VAL A 601 17.74 -14.75 -2.15
N ALA A 602 18.30 -14.26 -3.24
CA ALA A 602 18.86 -12.92 -3.35
C ALA A 602 17.92 -12.06 -4.18
N LEU A 603 17.02 -11.35 -3.50
CA LEU A 603 15.98 -10.51 -4.09
C LEU A 603 16.41 -9.04 -4.18
N MET A 604 16.06 -8.37 -5.27
CA MET A 604 16.11 -6.92 -5.42
C MET A 604 14.83 -6.40 -6.04
N THR A 605 14.26 -5.34 -5.46
CA THR A 605 13.01 -4.71 -5.89
C THR A 605 13.19 -3.23 -6.21
N TYR A 606 12.33 -2.70 -7.04
CA TYR A 606 12.12 -1.26 -7.22
C TYR A 606 10.64 -1.01 -7.51
N GLY A 607 9.87 -0.77 -6.47
CA GLY A 607 8.42 -0.78 -6.60
C GLY A 607 7.89 -2.16 -6.97
N ASP A 608 7.16 -2.23 -8.07
CA ASP A 608 6.62 -3.48 -8.64
C ASP A 608 7.64 -4.34 -9.40
N ASP A 609 8.73 -3.73 -9.89
CA ASP A 609 9.80 -4.45 -10.56
C ASP A 609 10.63 -5.29 -9.58
N ASN A 610 10.97 -6.52 -9.96
CA ASN A 610 11.86 -7.37 -9.17
C ASN A 610 12.74 -8.26 -10.03
N VAL A 611 13.86 -8.62 -9.45
CA VAL A 611 14.81 -9.59 -10.00
C VAL A 611 15.46 -10.33 -8.84
N MET A 612 15.68 -11.63 -8.99
CA MET A 612 16.26 -12.45 -7.92
C MET A 612 17.00 -13.65 -8.45
N SER A 613 17.81 -14.26 -7.59
CA SER A 613 18.31 -15.62 -7.79
C SER A 613 17.97 -16.53 -6.62
N VAL A 614 17.85 -17.81 -6.89
CA VAL A 614 17.41 -18.87 -5.98
C VAL A 614 18.44 -19.98 -5.90
N ASP A 615 18.74 -20.45 -4.69
CA ASP A 615 19.49 -21.67 -4.42
C ASP A 615 18.57 -22.89 -4.62
N ALA A 616 18.35 -23.26 -5.87
CA ALA A 616 17.42 -24.34 -6.22
C ALA A 616 17.81 -25.71 -5.62
N ALA A 617 19.05 -25.90 -5.23
CA ALA A 617 19.49 -27.14 -4.57
C ALA A 617 18.94 -27.25 -3.13
N ARG A 618 18.85 -26.12 -2.43
CA ARG A 618 18.29 -26.04 -1.07
C ARG A 618 16.81 -25.70 -1.07
N GLU A 619 16.33 -25.06 -2.14
CA GLU A 619 14.96 -24.53 -2.24
C GLU A 619 14.31 -24.84 -3.62
N PRO A 620 13.98 -26.10 -3.90
CA PRO A 620 13.45 -26.49 -5.19
C PRO A 620 11.97 -26.11 -5.41
N LEU A 621 11.25 -25.68 -4.36
CA LEU A 621 9.83 -25.33 -4.46
C LEU A 621 9.60 -23.88 -4.88
N PHE A 622 10.63 -23.02 -4.80
CA PHE A 622 10.51 -21.60 -5.08
C PHE A 622 11.10 -21.24 -6.45
N HIS A 623 10.26 -21.00 -7.42
CA HIS A 623 10.59 -20.68 -8.82
C HIS A 623 9.46 -19.88 -9.48
N GLN A 624 9.65 -19.34 -10.68
CA GLN A 624 8.71 -18.44 -11.37
C GLN A 624 7.28 -19.02 -11.48
N LEU A 625 7.15 -20.32 -11.73
CA LEU A 625 5.84 -20.96 -11.84
C LEU A 625 5.12 -21.03 -10.49
N SER A 626 5.83 -21.43 -9.42
CA SER A 626 5.23 -21.48 -8.08
C SER A 626 4.90 -20.06 -7.57
N ILE A 627 5.76 -19.08 -7.80
CA ILE A 627 5.50 -17.68 -7.47
C ILE A 627 4.20 -17.22 -8.16
N SER A 628 4.04 -17.46 -9.47
CA SER A 628 2.83 -17.07 -10.20
C SER A 628 1.58 -17.76 -9.66
N GLN A 629 1.70 -19.04 -9.28
CA GLN A 629 0.61 -19.81 -8.70
C GLN A 629 0.20 -19.24 -7.33
N GLU A 630 1.14 -19.12 -6.40
CA GLU A 630 0.83 -18.72 -5.02
C GLU A 630 0.34 -17.26 -4.93
N LEU A 631 0.90 -16.38 -5.76
CA LEU A 631 0.41 -15.00 -5.85
C LEU A 631 -0.96 -14.91 -6.53
N GLY A 632 -1.24 -15.79 -7.48
CA GLY A 632 -2.55 -15.91 -8.11
C GLY A 632 -3.66 -16.24 -7.11
N GLU A 633 -3.38 -17.07 -6.10
CA GLU A 633 -4.31 -17.44 -5.03
C GLU A 633 -4.73 -16.25 -4.14
N ILE A 634 -3.93 -15.20 -4.10
CA ILE A 634 -4.24 -13.96 -3.36
C ILE A 634 -4.65 -12.79 -4.28
N GLY A 635 -4.97 -13.09 -5.55
CA GLY A 635 -5.47 -12.10 -6.50
C GLY A 635 -4.38 -11.25 -7.18
N GLN A 636 -3.10 -11.56 -6.99
CA GLN A 636 -1.99 -10.89 -7.68
C GLN A 636 -1.60 -11.69 -8.93
N THR A 637 -1.48 -11.01 -10.06
CA THR A 637 -1.03 -11.64 -11.31
C THR A 637 0.44 -11.34 -11.53
N TYR A 638 1.29 -12.36 -11.43
CA TYR A 638 2.73 -12.28 -11.68
C TYR A 638 3.06 -12.97 -13.00
N THR A 639 3.73 -12.24 -13.91
CA THR A 639 4.02 -12.68 -15.28
C THR A 639 5.49 -12.47 -15.60
N SER A 640 5.95 -13.05 -16.72
CA SER A 640 7.32 -12.80 -17.20
C SER A 640 7.56 -11.31 -17.52
N ALA A 641 8.82 -10.91 -17.56
CA ALA A 641 9.21 -9.55 -17.96
C ALA A 641 8.68 -9.15 -19.36
N ALA A 642 8.44 -10.14 -20.23
CA ALA A 642 7.80 -9.95 -21.54
C ALA A 642 6.27 -9.82 -21.47
N LYS A 643 5.67 -9.87 -20.27
CA LYS A 643 4.21 -9.79 -20.01
C LYS A 643 3.38 -10.97 -20.52
N GLY A 644 4.02 -12.12 -20.71
CA GLY A 644 3.39 -13.40 -20.94
C GLY A 644 3.39 -14.28 -19.68
N GLU A 645 2.68 -15.41 -19.73
CA GLU A 645 2.77 -16.41 -18.66
C GLU A 645 4.20 -16.95 -18.56
N HIS A 646 4.61 -17.32 -17.36
CA HIS A 646 5.86 -18.05 -17.18
C HIS A 646 5.70 -19.48 -17.72
N THR A 647 6.62 -19.88 -18.57
CA THR A 647 6.67 -21.24 -19.14
C THR A 647 7.81 -22.07 -18.56
N GLU A 648 8.82 -21.38 -18.01
CA GLU A 648 10.02 -21.99 -17.45
C GLU A 648 10.11 -21.71 -15.94
N MET A 649 10.73 -22.62 -15.21
CA MET A 649 10.96 -22.44 -13.77
C MET A 649 11.91 -21.28 -13.47
N TYR A 650 12.90 -21.07 -14.31
CA TYR A 650 13.95 -20.07 -14.14
C TYR A 650 14.27 -19.39 -15.46
N THR A 651 14.88 -18.23 -15.39
CA THR A 651 15.45 -17.50 -16.53
C THR A 651 16.97 -17.48 -16.45
N SER A 652 17.65 -17.23 -17.57
CA SER A 652 19.10 -17.12 -17.59
C SER A 652 19.57 -15.77 -17.04
N ALA A 653 20.77 -15.71 -16.47
CA ALA A 653 21.35 -14.48 -15.93
C ALA A 653 21.60 -13.43 -17.04
N GLU A 654 21.84 -13.88 -18.27
CA GLU A 654 22.08 -13.02 -19.43
C GLU A 654 20.80 -12.33 -19.93
N GLU A 655 19.63 -12.93 -19.66
CA GLU A 655 18.31 -12.42 -20.09
C GLU A 655 17.67 -11.51 -19.03
N LEU A 656 18.32 -11.32 -17.88
CA LEU A 656 17.78 -10.46 -16.83
C LEU A 656 17.59 -9.03 -17.35
N ASP A 657 16.37 -8.52 -17.21
CA ASP A 657 15.99 -7.13 -17.39
C ASP A 657 15.43 -6.60 -16.06
N PHE A 658 15.93 -5.46 -15.64
CA PHE A 658 15.47 -4.79 -14.44
C PHE A 658 15.37 -3.29 -14.71
N LEU A 659 14.24 -2.68 -14.43
CA LEU A 659 13.96 -1.26 -14.71
C LEU A 659 14.12 -0.91 -16.21
N LYS A 660 13.80 -1.85 -17.11
CA LYS A 660 14.04 -1.76 -18.58
C LYS A 660 15.50 -1.55 -18.93
N ARG A 661 16.38 -2.15 -18.16
CA ARG A 661 17.83 -2.10 -18.33
C ARG A 661 18.40 -3.51 -18.25
N SER A 662 19.25 -3.82 -19.20
CA SER A 662 20.05 -5.05 -19.18
C SER A 662 21.38 -4.84 -18.40
N PHE A 663 22.01 -5.96 -18.01
CA PHE A 663 23.28 -5.96 -17.30
C PHE A 663 24.45 -6.20 -18.29
N LYS A 664 24.80 -5.19 -19.08
CA LYS A 664 25.85 -5.31 -20.10
C LYS A 664 27.21 -4.84 -19.61
N VAL A 665 28.26 -5.61 -19.92
CA VAL A 665 29.64 -5.21 -19.64
C VAL A 665 30.01 -4.06 -20.58
N HIS A 666 30.44 -2.95 -20.00
CA HIS A 666 30.95 -1.81 -20.77
C HIS A 666 32.36 -2.10 -21.24
N SER A 667 32.60 -2.00 -22.55
CA SER A 667 33.88 -2.40 -23.18
C SER A 667 35.11 -1.65 -22.65
N VAL A 668 34.94 -0.40 -22.22
CA VAL A 668 36.05 0.43 -21.71
C VAL A 668 36.28 0.22 -20.22
N PHE A 669 35.21 0.10 -19.43
CA PHE A 669 35.33 0.01 -17.97
C PHE A 669 35.44 -1.43 -17.45
N GLY A 670 35.15 -2.44 -18.28
CA GLY A 670 35.12 -3.84 -17.87
C GLY A 670 34.11 -4.17 -16.75
N LYS A 671 33.14 -3.26 -16.52
CA LYS A 671 32.10 -3.35 -15.51
C LYS A 671 30.72 -3.31 -16.12
N ARG A 672 29.72 -3.92 -15.47
CA ARG A 672 28.34 -3.89 -15.95
C ARG A 672 27.71 -2.53 -15.69
N VAL A 673 26.95 -2.09 -16.67
CA VAL A 673 26.13 -0.86 -16.61
C VAL A 673 24.71 -1.17 -17.05
N GLY A 674 23.76 -0.39 -16.55
CA GLY A 674 22.35 -0.52 -16.88
C GLY A 674 22.05 0.05 -18.27
N ALA A 675 22.24 -0.75 -19.31
CA ALA A 675 21.96 -0.33 -20.67
C ALA A 675 20.43 -0.31 -20.90
N LEU A 676 19.89 0.87 -21.24
CA LEU A 676 18.47 1.04 -21.57
C LEU A 676 18.07 0.29 -22.84
N ALA A 677 16.86 -0.26 -22.84
CA ALA A 677 16.27 -0.84 -24.05
C ALA A 677 16.20 0.22 -25.18
N PRO A 678 16.57 -0.14 -26.44
CA PRO A 678 16.53 0.79 -27.58
C PRO A 678 15.17 1.48 -27.75
N SER A 679 14.07 0.78 -27.56
CA SER A 679 12.71 1.33 -27.62
C SER A 679 12.44 2.45 -26.62
N SER A 680 13.07 2.40 -25.43
CA SER A 680 12.98 3.49 -24.44
C SER A 680 13.73 4.73 -24.89
N ILE A 681 14.85 4.56 -25.59
CA ILE A 681 15.63 5.66 -26.16
C ILE A 681 14.85 6.30 -27.33
N GLU A 682 14.34 5.49 -28.25
CA GLU A 682 13.55 5.94 -29.39
C GLU A 682 12.32 6.74 -28.96
N LYS A 683 11.60 6.23 -27.94
CA LYS A 683 10.48 6.94 -27.33
C LYS A 683 10.89 8.33 -26.82
N SER A 684 12.02 8.45 -26.12
CA SER A 684 12.50 9.71 -25.56
C SER A 684 12.96 10.71 -26.62
N LEU A 685 13.39 10.22 -27.78
CA LEU A 685 13.81 11.05 -28.92
C LEU A 685 12.62 11.54 -29.76
N THR A 686 11.56 10.73 -29.87
CA THR A 686 10.42 11.02 -30.76
C THR A 686 9.30 11.81 -30.10
N CYS A 687 9.21 11.82 -28.77
CA CYS A 687 8.22 12.57 -28.00
C CYS A 687 8.88 13.39 -26.90
N ILE A 688 8.48 14.64 -26.76
CA ILE A 688 8.96 15.57 -25.72
C ILE A 688 7.79 16.21 -24.99
N LYS A 689 8.04 16.74 -23.78
CA LYS A 689 7.06 17.60 -23.10
C LYS A 689 7.12 19.00 -23.72
N ARG A 690 5.95 19.62 -23.90
CA ARG A 690 5.82 20.99 -24.38
C ARG A 690 6.58 21.93 -23.44
N PRO A 691 7.50 22.77 -23.98
CA PRO A 691 8.18 23.80 -23.18
C PRO A 691 7.15 24.76 -22.56
N LYS A 692 7.32 25.10 -21.31
CA LYS A 692 6.45 26.08 -20.63
C LYS A 692 6.69 27.47 -21.23
N LYS A 693 5.61 28.28 -21.33
CA LYS A 693 5.69 29.66 -21.81
C LYS A 693 6.73 30.44 -20.99
N GLY A 694 7.73 31.02 -21.65
CA GLY A 694 8.84 31.77 -21.02
C GLY A 694 10.11 30.94 -20.73
N GLN A 695 10.13 29.64 -20.96
CA GLN A 695 11.36 28.83 -20.92
C GLN A 695 11.93 28.74 -22.35
N ASN A 696 13.01 29.46 -22.60
CA ASN A 696 13.80 29.37 -23.85
C ASN A 696 14.78 28.18 -23.79
N GLU A 697 14.33 27.02 -23.32
CA GLU A 697 15.17 25.82 -23.45
C GLU A 697 15.29 25.46 -24.91
N SER A 698 16.53 25.47 -25.40
CA SER A 698 16.79 25.03 -26.78
C SER A 698 16.37 23.55 -26.92
N VAL A 699 15.89 23.17 -28.10
CA VAL A 699 15.58 21.75 -28.40
C VAL A 699 16.74 20.82 -28.03
N ALA A 700 18.00 21.34 -28.21
CA ALA A 700 19.19 20.59 -27.80
C ALA A 700 19.27 20.34 -26.29
N GLN A 701 18.85 21.28 -25.42
CA GLN A 701 18.83 21.09 -23.96
C GLN A 701 17.74 20.11 -23.53
N ILE A 702 16.56 20.18 -24.16
CA ILE A 702 15.47 19.23 -23.90
C ILE A 702 15.90 17.81 -24.28
N LEU A 703 16.53 17.67 -25.45
CA LEU A 703 17.03 16.38 -25.93
C LEU A 703 18.23 15.86 -25.11
N ALA A 704 19.14 16.73 -24.68
CA ALA A 704 20.24 16.38 -23.79
C ALA A 704 19.73 15.95 -22.41
N GLY A 705 18.68 16.60 -21.89
CA GLY A 705 18.01 16.17 -20.66
C GLY A 705 17.38 14.77 -20.77
N ASN A 706 16.88 14.40 -21.95
CA ASN A 706 16.30 13.08 -22.22
C ASN A 706 17.36 12.01 -22.56
N CYS A 707 18.59 12.40 -22.96
CA CYS A 707 19.65 11.50 -23.40
C CYS A 707 20.65 11.11 -22.30
N LYS A 708 20.36 11.28 -21.03
CA LYS A 708 21.22 10.85 -19.89
C LYS A 708 21.29 9.32 -19.76
N VAL A 709 21.63 8.63 -20.82
CA VAL A 709 21.64 7.17 -20.85
C VAL A 709 22.99 6.66 -21.32
N PRO A 710 23.65 5.76 -20.53
CA PRO A 710 24.80 5.03 -21.04
C PRO A 710 24.37 4.12 -22.21
N LYS A 711 25.07 4.23 -23.32
CA LYS A 711 24.88 3.38 -24.50
C LYS A 711 25.88 2.24 -24.51
N ASP A 712 25.45 1.11 -25.10
CA ASP A 712 26.31 -0.01 -25.38
C ASP A 712 27.37 0.36 -26.43
N ALA A 713 28.62 0.16 -26.10
CA ALA A 713 29.76 0.47 -26.98
C ALA A 713 29.87 -0.46 -28.20
N SER A 714 29.14 -1.59 -28.20
CA SER A 714 29.16 -2.54 -29.32
C SER A 714 28.47 -2.04 -30.59
N SER A 715 27.65 -0.97 -30.49
CA SER A 715 26.87 -0.42 -31.61
C SER A 715 27.51 0.78 -32.30
N GLY A 716 28.70 1.22 -31.91
CA GLY A 716 29.45 2.34 -32.55
C GLY A 716 28.79 3.72 -32.44
N LYS A 717 27.77 3.89 -31.59
CA LYS A 717 27.03 5.15 -31.41
C LYS A 717 27.45 5.91 -30.17
N VAL A 718 27.75 7.19 -30.36
CA VAL A 718 28.39 8.10 -29.39
C VAL A 718 27.52 8.43 -28.17
N PHE A 719 28.18 8.48 -27.00
CA PHE A 719 27.62 8.97 -25.74
C PHE A 719 27.84 10.49 -25.62
N LEU A 720 26.81 11.23 -25.29
CA LEU A 720 26.93 12.56 -24.76
C LEU A 720 26.76 12.50 -23.24
N ARG A 721 27.89 12.66 -22.54
CA ARG A 721 27.94 12.90 -21.11
C ARG A 721 28.03 14.40 -20.90
N GLU A 722 26.98 15.07 -20.46
CA GLU A 722 27.17 16.34 -19.79
C GLU A 722 27.67 16.09 -18.37
N SER A 723 28.91 16.50 -18.13
CA SER A 723 29.39 16.77 -16.78
C SER A 723 28.56 17.95 -16.25
N ARG A 724 27.77 17.76 -15.22
CA ARG A 724 27.40 18.90 -14.38
C ARG A 724 28.72 19.48 -13.88
N LYS A 725 29.05 20.64 -14.33
CA LYS A 725 29.85 21.56 -13.54
C LYS A 725 28.88 22.23 -12.57
N ASP A 726 29.19 22.04 -11.31
CA ASP A 726 28.88 22.77 -10.07
C ASP A 726 27.53 23.49 -9.98
#